data_dd5f0bc0e4293dac6b702f386b4577d9
#
_entry.id   dd5f0bc0e4293dac6b702f386b4577d9
#
_cell.length_a   1.000
_cell.length_b   1.000
_cell.length_c   1.000
_cell.angle_alpha   90.00
_cell.angle_beta   90.00
_cell.angle_gamma   90.00
#
_symmetry.space_group_name_H-M   'P 1'
#
loop_
_entity.id
_entity.type
_entity.pdbx_description
1 polymer ?
#
loop_
_entity_poly.entity_id
_entity_poly.type
_entity_poly.pdbx_seq_one_letter_code
_entity_poly.pdbx_strand_id
1 'polypeptide(L)'
;FLSSADVPKPKDVLGHEIGEDYFLASYEEAIKYLKVLDESTDRMVLLNMGKSTLGKDMLYAVVSSEDNIKKIERYKEIARRLSLCEVSPEEAKKLAREGKAIVYIDGGLHATECAPAQHNIELVYQLVSSEDPEISSIRENVITLVVFPNPDGMTMVSDWYRRNLGTPYEVSPLPWLYHKYVGHDNNRDSFMANTVEIQNLSKLIHHEWFPQILVNHHQTAPFPARIWIPPNSEPTNPNVHPLIVRWQNLIGSRMGAEFDKEGKDGAISRVHFDTWYPGYVTQVVDSHNIISILTETALYRYATPHFYTLRDFPEEYRDLTISAFYPSPWKGGWWRLRDAVEYVLTASRAVLKTARDHKEELLLNIYKMGRDVIERFKKEPPYGWIVPEEQRDYPTAILMLQRLNLLGVKIYRANEPFVSDGIKYPAGTFIIPTSQPYGLYVKNILEVQKYPDLRKYPSLWQGIVEPKKFEGAPLRSYDVTGWTLSYNMGVKAIPANTPLKVNMSPVKEVSLKPGKVSGTGSFYILNHSVNNSFKAMNRILSKGGEVLWTKKEIQLNGKKYPEGTILVPVSSVKRNLIEDMAKELSLNIETTKEKVNGNSTIKIKKARIGIYQSWMANIDEGWTRWVLEQFEFPYESIHDSDIRAGSLNDRFDIIIIPSQEPRSIIEGHKLGTMPPEFVGGIGEIGVLNLKDFVEKGGKLLAIGDSCDFAIDILKLPVVNVLKDVKPDDFYCSGSILRVECDTSNPIAYGMERESSSFFEYSPAFTVIPSYGKEGSAKSVVKYPEDSILMSGYIHGEKMLFNKSALVEAECGKGKAILYGLSVIHRGQTHQTFKLFFNSLYLY
;
A
#
# COMPACT_ATOMS: atom_id res chain seq x y z
N PHE A 1 17.57 -34.76 -25.84
CA PHE A 1 18.71 -33.85 -25.50
C PHE A 1 18.77 -32.78 -26.58
N LEU A 2 18.08 -31.65 -26.40
CA LEU A 2 18.30 -30.45 -27.20
C LEU A 2 19.66 -29.86 -26.80
N SER A 3 20.53 -29.54 -27.73
CA SER A 3 21.80 -28.89 -27.40
C SER A 3 21.53 -27.43 -27.03
N SER A 4 22.41 -26.80 -26.24
CA SER A 4 22.31 -25.39 -25.89
C SER A 4 22.21 -24.41 -27.06
N ALA A 5 22.48 -24.87 -28.27
CA ALA A 5 22.33 -24.13 -29.54
C ALA A 5 20.87 -23.92 -29.97
N ASP A 6 19.90 -24.59 -29.32
CA ASP A 6 18.51 -24.64 -29.78
C ASP A 6 17.55 -23.76 -28.91
N VAL A 7 18.05 -23.01 -27.92
CA VAL A 7 17.19 -22.12 -27.11
C VAL A 7 16.86 -20.86 -27.91
N PRO A 8 15.58 -20.61 -28.27
CA PRO A 8 15.23 -19.50 -29.14
C PRO A 8 15.47 -18.15 -28.47
N LYS A 9 16.01 -17.18 -29.21
CA LYS A 9 16.19 -15.79 -28.71
C LYS A 9 14.84 -15.08 -28.62
N PRO A 10 14.72 -14.03 -27.80
CA PRO A 10 13.51 -13.21 -27.77
C PRO A 10 13.06 -12.76 -29.16
N LYS A 11 14.00 -12.31 -30.01
CA LYS A 11 13.72 -11.87 -31.38
C LYS A 11 13.11 -12.95 -32.26
N ASP A 12 13.50 -14.19 -32.10
CA ASP A 12 13.00 -15.30 -32.94
C ASP A 12 11.51 -15.56 -32.69
N VAL A 13 11.00 -15.22 -31.51
CA VAL A 13 9.60 -15.44 -31.07
C VAL A 13 8.77 -14.17 -31.11
N LEU A 14 9.35 -13.04 -30.71
CA LEU A 14 8.68 -11.74 -30.60
C LEU A 14 8.82 -10.87 -31.86
N GLY A 15 9.79 -11.19 -32.75
CA GLY A 15 10.11 -10.40 -33.94
C GLY A 15 10.99 -9.17 -33.66
N HIS A 16 11.31 -8.88 -32.40
CA HIS A 16 12.07 -7.73 -31.93
C HIS A 16 13.08 -8.12 -30.85
N GLU A 17 14.18 -7.39 -30.78
CA GLU A 17 15.07 -7.48 -29.60
C GLU A 17 14.44 -6.82 -28.38
N ILE A 18 14.72 -7.34 -27.19
CA ILE A 18 14.28 -6.68 -25.96
C ILE A 18 15.00 -5.35 -25.79
N GLY A 19 14.21 -4.30 -25.59
CA GLY A 19 14.72 -2.92 -25.47
C GLY A 19 14.99 -2.23 -26.82
N GLU A 20 14.59 -2.83 -27.93
CA GLU A 20 14.63 -2.19 -29.27
C GLU A 20 13.82 -0.89 -29.24
N ASP A 21 14.32 0.16 -29.90
CA ASP A 21 13.63 1.43 -29.98
C ASP A 21 12.22 1.26 -30.56
N TYR A 22 11.25 1.92 -29.92
CA TYR A 22 9.83 1.90 -30.28
C TYR A 22 9.12 0.55 -30.12
N PHE A 23 9.76 -0.44 -29.51
CA PHE A 23 9.14 -1.72 -29.17
C PHE A 23 9.07 -1.91 -27.65
N LEU A 24 7.87 -2.21 -27.14
CA LEU A 24 7.61 -2.53 -25.76
C LEU A 24 6.77 -3.80 -25.68
N ALA A 25 7.36 -4.89 -25.17
CA ALA A 25 6.68 -6.17 -25.03
C ALA A 25 5.56 -6.06 -23.97
N SER A 26 4.37 -6.58 -24.30
CA SER A 26 3.27 -6.76 -23.36
C SER A 26 3.50 -7.95 -22.44
N TYR A 27 2.67 -8.08 -21.41
CA TYR A 27 2.70 -9.27 -20.55
C TYR A 27 2.40 -10.55 -21.32
N GLU A 28 1.43 -10.53 -22.22
CA GLU A 28 1.05 -11.67 -23.05
C GLU A 28 2.20 -12.13 -23.94
N GLU A 29 2.93 -11.19 -24.53
CA GLU A 29 4.12 -11.49 -25.33
C GLU A 29 5.25 -12.05 -24.48
N ALA A 30 5.50 -11.46 -23.30
CA ALA A 30 6.48 -11.99 -22.36
C ALA A 30 6.17 -13.43 -21.95
N ILE A 31 4.93 -13.73 -21.59
CA ILE A 31 4.52 -15.08 -21.19
C ILE A 31 4.51 -16.06 -22.38
N LYS A 32 4.12 -15.60 -23.56
CA LYS A 32 4.25 -16.42 -24.79
C LYS A 32 5.69 -16.86 -24.99
N TYR A 33 6.64 -15.93 -24.86
CA TYR A 33 8.05 -16.23 -24.98
C TYR A 33 8.55 -17.18 -23.88
N LEU A 34 8.22 -16.91 -22.62
CA LEU A 34 8.65 -17.76 -21.50
C LEU A 34 8.09 -19.19 -21.59
N LYS A 35 6.90 -19.41 -22.15
CA LYS A 35 6.38 -20.75 -22.45
C LYS A 35 7.21 -21.48 -23.48
N VAL A 36 7.64 -20.78 -24.54
CA VAL A 36 8.55 -21.35 -25.54
C VAL A 36 9.89 -21.73 -24.91
N LEU A 37 10.40 -20.90 -23.99
CA LEU A 37 11.63 -21.24 -23.26
C LEU A 37 11.43 -22.47 -22.36
N ASP A 38 10.36 -22.54 -21.62
CA ASP A 38 10.04 -23.66 -20.72
C ASP A 38 9.96 -25.00 -21.47
N GLU A 39 9.42 -24.99 -22.70
CA GLU A 39 9.37 -26.14 -23.59
C GLU A 39 10.72 -26.50 -24.21
N SER A 40 11.68 -25.56 -24.26
CA SER A 40 12.97 -25.73 -24.95
C SER A 40 14.13 -26.10 -24.04
N THR A 41 13.99 -26.07 -22.71
CA THR A 41 15.08 -26.34 -21.77
C THR A 41 14.60 -26.90 -20.45
N ASP A 42 15.35 -27.82 -19.84
CA ASP A 42 15.14 -28.33 -18.49
C ASP A 42 15.74 -27.42 -17.38
N ARG A 43 16.28 -26.24 -17.73
CA ARG A 43 16.92 -25.28 -16.80
C ARG A 43 15.93 -24.30 -16.18
N MET A 44 14.67 -24.39 -16.52
CA MET A 44 13.61 -23.58 -15.93
C MET A 44 12.32 -24.36 -15.81
N VAL A 45 11.42 -23.78 -15.03
CA VAL A 45 9.99 -24.14 -14.98
C VAL A 45 9.17 -22.88 -14.80
N LEU A 46 8.06 -22.79 -15.54
CA LEU A 46 7.11 -21.68 -15.45
C LEU A 46 5.98 -22.07 -14.51
N LEU A 47 5.82 -21.33 -13.41
CA LEU A 47 4.84 -21.60 -12.36
C LEU A 47 3.81 -20.47 -12.26
N ASN A 48 2.66 -20.75 -11.64
CA ASN A 48 1.56 -19.80 -11.45
C ASN A 48 1.36 -19.51 -9.96
N MET A 49 1.42 -18.25 -9.55
CA MET A 49 1.20 -17.83 -8.16
C MET A 49 -0.24 -17.34 -7.88
N GLY A 50 -1.11 -17.31 -8.89
CA GLY A 50 -2.51 -16.90 -8.74
C GLY A 50 -3.03 -16.05 -9.88
N LYS A 51 -4.12 -15.34 -9.64
CA LYS A 51 -4.73 -14.41 -10.60
C LYS A 51 -4.47 -12.96 -10.21
N SER A 52 -4.34 -12.08 -11.22
CA SER A 52 -4.35 -10.63 -11.02
C SER A 52 -5.76 -10.09 -10.77
N THR A 53 -5.87 -8.83 -10.44
CA THR A 53 -7.14 -8.12 -10.25
C THR A 53 -8.05 -8.19 -11.49
N LEU A 54 -7.49 -8.18 -12.70
CA LEU A 54 -8.25 -8.33 -13.96
C LEU A 54 -8.34 -9.78 -14.45
N GLY A 55 -7.89 -10.75 -13.64
CA GLY A 55 -8.05 -12.19 -13.90
C GLY A 55 -6.96 -12.83 -14.75
N LYS A 56 -5.85 -12.15 -15.04
CA LYS A 56 -4.71 -12.76 -15.73
C LYS A 56 -3.99 -13.76 -14.81
N ASP A 57 -3.45 -14.83 -15.37
CA ASP A 57 -2.55 -15.72 -14.66
C ASP A 57 -1.24 -14.97 -14.34
N MET A 58 -0.84 -14.98 -13.07
CA MET A 58 0.43 -14.40 -12.63
C MET A 58 1.52 -15.48 -12.69
N LEU A 59 2.18 -15.57 -13.84
CA LEU A 59 3.23 -16.55 -14.07
C LEU A 59 4.60 -15.98 -13.72
N TYR A 60 5.47 -16.84 -13.20
CA TYR A 60 6.85 -16.51 -12.88
C TYR A 60 7.79 -17.65 -13.29
N ALA A 61 9.01 -17.31 -13.68
CA ALA A 61 10.02 -18.29 -14.06
C ALA A 61 10.88 -18.66 -12.85
N VAL A 62 11.13 -19.96 -12.70
CA VAL A 62 12.14 -20.49 -11.78
C VAL A 62 13.29 -21.03 -12.62
N VAL A 63 14.47 -20.44 -12.46
CA VAL A 63 15.65 -20.79 -13.24
C VAL A 63 16.76 -21.33 -12.34
N SER A 64 17.32 -22.49 -12.73
CA SER A 64 18.48 -23.11 -12.08
C SER A 64 19.10 -24.16 -13.00
N SER A 65 20.04 -24.98 -12.51
CA SER A 65 20.50 -26.15 -13.24
C SER A 65 19.41 -27.23 -13.36
N GLU A 66 19.47 -28.06 -14.37
CA GLU A 66 18.52 -29.17 -14.61
C GLU A 66 18.35 -30.06 -13.38
N ASP A 67 19.46 -30.37 -12.70
CA ASP A 67 19.45 -31.17 -11.47
C ASP A 67 18.80 -30.44 -10.29
N ASN A 68 18.93 -29.11 -10.22
CA ASN A 68 18.27 -28.31 -9.18
C ASN A 68 16.77 -28.20 -9.45
N ILE A 69 16.35 -28.01 -10.70
CA ILE A 69 14.93 -27.96 -11.10
C ILE A 69 14.22 -29.25 -10.68
N LYS A 70 14.84 -30.42 -10.91
CA LYS A 70 14.28 -31.71 -10.47
C LYS A 70 14.15 -31.86 -8.94
N LYS A 71 14.86 -31.06 -8.17
CA LYS A 71 14.91 -31.12 -6.69
C LYS A 71 14.33 -29.87 -6.00
N ILE A 72 13.55 -29.06 -6.71
CA ILE A 72 13.00 -27.77 -6.23
C ILE A 72 12.34 -27.93 -4.84
N GLU A 73 11.47 -28.94 -4.67
CA GLU A 73 10.74 -29.13 -3.41
C GLU A 73 11.67 -29.39 -2.23
N ARG A 74 12.81 -30.06 -2.46
CA ARG A 74 13.82 -30.23 -1.43
C ARG A 74 14.46 -28.91 -1.03
N TYR A 75 14.76 -28.04 -1.98
CA TYR A 75 15.37 -26.74 -1.70
C TYR A 75 14.39 -25.76 -1.05
N LYS A 76 13.12 -25.77 -1.44
CA LYS A 76 12.05 -25.05 -0.73
C LYS A 76 11.96 -25.49 0.73
N GLU A 77 11.98 -26.80 1.00
CA GLU A 77 11.92 -27.34 2.35
C GLU A 77 13.14 -26.92 3.19
N ILE A 78 14.35 -26.93 2.61
CA ILE A 78 15.56 -26.43 3.28
C ILE A 78 15.40 -24.95 3.64
N ALA A 79 15.01 -24.10 2.68
CA ALA A 79 14.82 -22.68 2.90
C ALA A 79 13.77 -22.41 3.99
N ARG A 80 12.63 -23.11 3.95
CA ARG A 80 11.57 -23.02 4.95
C ARG A 80 12.08 -23.36 6.36
N ARG A 81 12.74 -24.50 6.51
CA ARG A 81 13.22 -24.96 7.82
C ARG A 81 14.28 -24.03 8.42
N LEU A 82 15.15 -23.45 7.57
CA LEU A 82 16.15 -22.48 8.00
C LEU A 82 15.48 -21.13 8.38
N SER A 83 14.61 -20.60 7.52
CA SER A 83 13.93 -19.33 7.78
C SER A 83 13.02 -19.36 9.00
N LEU A 84 12.35 -20.49 9.23
CA LEU A 84 11.46 -20.68 10.37
C LEU A 84 12.17 -21.22 11.62
N CYS A 85 13.50 -21.39 11.58
CA CYS A 85 14.33 -21.88 12.70
C CYS A 85 13.86 -23.24 13.27
N GLU A 86 13.41 -24.15 12.40
CA GLU A 86 12.83 -25.44 12.79
C GLU A 86 13.89 -26.57 12.96
N VAL A 87 15.14 -26.21 13.08
CA VAL A 87 16.27 -27.14 13.17
C VAL A 87 17.28 -26.74 14.24
N SER A 88 18.14 -27.69 14.65
CA SER A 88 19.27 -27.40 15.52
C SER A 88 20.37 -26.61 14.73
N PRO A 89 21.30 -25.95 15.43
CA PRO A 89 22.42 -25.27 14.78
C PRO A 89 23.29 -26.20 13.93
N GLU A 90 23.47 -27.43 14.36
CA GLU A 90 24.27 -28.45 13.65
C GLU A 90 23.55 -28.89 12.37
N GLU A 91 22.25 -29.10 12.44
CA GLU A 91 21.44 -29.44 11.27
C GLU A 91 21.35 -28.26 10.30
N ALA A 92 21.24 -27.02 10.80
CA ALA A 92 21.25 -25.82 9.97
C ALA A 92 22.51 -25.74 9.10
N LYS A 93 23.69 -26.05 9.65
CA LYS A 93 24.94 -26.10 8.88
C LYS A 93 24.92 -27.17 7.78
N LYS A 94 24.33 -28.33 8.04
CA LYS A 94 24.18 -29.40 7.03
C LYS A 94 23.25 -28.94 5.90
N LEU A 95 22.10 -28.39 6.27
CA LEU A 95 21.11 -27.91 5.31
C LEU A 95 21.66 -26.75 4.47
N ALA A 96 22.42 -25.84 5.05
CA ALA A 96 23.02 -24.72 4.32
C ALA A 96 24.05 -25.19 3.27
N ARG A 97 24.83 -26.26 3.57
CA ARG A 97 25.74 -26.86 2.59
C ARG A 97 24.99 -27.52 1.43
N GLU A 98 23.92 -28.25 1.74
CA GLU A 98 23.08 -28.95 0.76
C GLU A 98 22.24 -27.97 -0.07
N GLY A 99 21.72 -26.94 0.56
CA GLY A 99 20.78 -25.98 0.00
C GLY A 99 21.33 -25.16 -1.15
N LYS A 100 20.45 -24.45 -1.82
CA LYS A 100 20.76 -23.46 -2.85
C LYS A 100 20.26 -22.09 -2.37
N ALA A 101 20.99 -21.02 -2.66
CA ALA A 101 20.49 -19.67 -2.39
C ALA A 101 19.29 -19.38 -3.29
N ILE A 102 18.20 -18.94 -2.71
CA ILE A 102 17.01 -18.56 -3.44
C ILE A 102 17.01 -17.03 -3.57
N VAL A 103 17.02 -16.55 -4.80
CA VAL A 103 17.02 -15.13 -5.12
C VAL A 103 15.74 -14.80 -5.89
N TYR A 104 14.92 -13.96 -5.30
CA TYR A 104 13.73 -13.40 -5.94
C TYR A 104 14.13 -12.10 -6.66
N ILE A 105 13.77 -11.99 -7.93
CA ILE A 105 13.99 -10.79 -8.76
C ILE A 105 12.67 -10.43 -9.42
N ASP A 106 12.19 -9.23 -9.20
CA ASP A 106 11.00 -8.74 -9.90
C ASP A 106 11.28 -7.45 -10.68
N GLY A 107 10.39 -7.21 -11.64
CA GLY A 107 10.39 -6.01 -12.44
C GLY A 107 9.01 -5.69 -12.98
N GLY A 108 8.67 -4.38 -13.01
CA GLY A 108 7.41 -3.90 -13.54
C GLY A 108 6.27 -3.85 -12.52
N LEU A 109 6.58 -3.77 -11.23
CA LEU A 109 5.59 -3.46 -10.19
C LEU A 109 4.91 -2.13 -10.52
N HIS A 110 5.69 -1.08 -10.77
CA HIS A 110 5.22 0.14 -11.40
C HIS A 110 5.31 -0.02 -12.92
N ALA A 111 4.19 -0.24 -13.57
CA ALA A 111 4.20 -0.66 -14.98
C ALA A 111 4.70 0.40 -15.96
N THR A 112 4.63 1.69 -15.61
CA THR A 112 5.22 2.79 -16.41
C THR A 112 6.74 2.83 -16.34
N GLU A 113 7.35 2.12 -15.40
CA GLU A 113 8.77 1.87 -15.26
C GLU A 113 9.12 0.62 -16.08
N CYS A 114 9.22 0.78 -17.39
CA CYS A 114 9.17 -0.34 -18.35
C CYS A 114 10.39 -1.25 -18.33
N ALA A 115 11.59 -0.69 -18.12
CA ALA A 115 12.84 -1.44 -18.26
C ALA A 115 12.94 -2.68 -17.36
N PRO A 116 12.53 -2.65 -16.08
CA PRO A 116 12.58 -3.83 -15.23
C PRO A 116 11.74 -5.01 -15.72
N ALA A 117 10.53 -4.77 -16.26
CA ALA A 117 9.72 -5.85 -16.82
C ALA A 117 10.32 -6.42 -18.12
N GLN A 118 10.87 -5.56 -18.98
CA GLN A 118 11.58 -5.98 -20.20
C GLN A 118 12.85 -6.75 -19.85
N HIS A 119 13.60 -6.29 -18.83
CA HIS A 119 14.78 -6.98 -18.31
C HIS A 119 14.45 -8.42 -17.88
N ASN A 120 13.31 -8.67 -17.24
CA ASN A 120 12.93 -10.02 -16.80
C ASN A 120 12.94 -11.02 -17.96
N ILE A 121 12.45 -10.63 -19.14
CA ILE A 121 12.43 -11.47 -20.35
C ILE A 121 13.85 -11.83 -20.77
N GLU A 122 14.71 -10.81 -20.86
CA GLU A 122 16.10 -10.96 -21.29
C GLU A 122 16.93 -11.75 -20.25
N LEU A 123 16.71 -11.50 -18.95
CA LEU A 123 17.41 -12.20 -17.87
C LEU A 123 17.14 -13.71 -17.91
N VAL A 124 15.88 -14.13 -18.07
CA VAL A 124 15.53 -15.56 -18.15
C VAL A 124 16.25 -16.18 -19.36
N TYR A 125 16.19 -15.53 -20.53
CA TYR A 125 16.90 -16.02 -21.72
C TYR A 125 18.41 -16.19 -21.45
N GLN A 126 19.08 -15.17 -20.92
CA GLN A 126 20.54 -15.23 -20.67
C GLN A 126 20.88 -16.33 -19.64
N LEU A 127 20.07 -16.50 -18.60
CA LEU A 127 20.31 -17.52 -17.59
C LEU A 127 20.12 -18.95 -18.12
N VAL A 128 19.18 -19.21 -19.02
CA VAL A 128 18.91 -20.58 -19.51
C VAL A 128 19.78 -20.96 -20.72
N SER A 129 20.12 -19.99 -21.59
CA SER A 129 20.83 -20.24 -22.85
C SER A 129 22.36 -20.21 -22.73
N SER A 130 22.92 -19.44 -21.81
CA SER A 130 24.37 -19.22 -21.72
C SER A 130 25.10 -20.43 -21.19
N GLU A 131 26.20 -20.79 -21.87
CA GLU A 131 27.19 -21.79 -21.44
C GLU A 131 28.43 -21.17 -20.81
N ASP A 132 28.41 -19.86 -20.57
CA ASP A 132 29.47 -19.19 -19.84
C ASP A 132 29.66 -19.86 -18.45
N PRO A 133 30.92 -20.21 -18.06
CA PRO A 133 31.20 -20.86 -16.77
C PRO A 133 30.67 -20.10 -15.58
N GLU A 134 30.62 -18.77 -15.61
CA GLU A 134 30.08 -17.95 -14.54
C GLU A 134 28.56 -18.14 -14.40
N ILE A 135 27.83 -18.10 -15.53
CA ILE A 135 26.37 -18.32 -15.54
C ILE A 135 26.04 -19.78 -15.19
N SER A 136 26.82 -20.75 -15.65
CA SER A 136 26.66 -22.15 -15.28
C SER A 136 26.84 -22.35 -13.78
N SER A 137 27.86 -21.72 -13.18
CA SER A 137 28.09 -21.77 -11.74
C SER A 137 26.97 -21.07 -10.94
N ILE A 138 26.37 -19.98 -11.48
CA ILE A 138 25.18 -19.38 -10.87
C ILE A 138 24.03 -20.38 -10.86
N ARG A 139 23.69 -21.01 -12.00
CA ARG A 139 22.63 -22.03 -12.07
C ARG A 139 22.84 -23.19 -11.11
N GLU A 140 24.07 -23.63 -10.90
CA GLU A 140 24.40 -24.73 -9.98
C GLU A 140 24.16 -24.38 -8.51
N ASN A 141 24.32 -23.12 -8.11
CA ASN A 141 24.34 -22.69 -6.70
C ASN A 141 23.13 -21.83 -6.30
N VAL A 142 22.39 -21.31 -7.26
CA VAL A 142 21.29 -20.36 -7.05
C VAL A 142 20.02 -20.85 -7.74
N ILE A 143 18.89 -20.69 -7.07
CA ILE A 143 17.56 -20.77 -7.67
C ILE A 143 17.07 -19.34 -7.84
N THR A 144 16.87 -18.92 -9.07
CA THR A 144 16.41 -17.56 -9.40
C THR A 144 14.93 -17.57 -9.73
N LEU A 145 14.15 -16.80 -8.98
CA LEU A 145 12.73 -16.55 -9.26
C LEU A 145 12.64 -15.23 -10.04
N VAL A 146 12.10 -15.24 -11.24
CA VAL A 146 11.91 -14.03 -12.05
C VAL A 146 10.40 -13.76 -12.15
N VAL A 147 9.97 -12.64 -11.58
CA VAL A 147 8.57 -12.38 -11.26
C VAL A 147 8.07 -11.12 -11.97
N PHE A 148 6.85 -11.17 -12.50
CA PHE A 148 6.11 -10.04 -13.06
C PHE A 148 4.97 -9.68 -12.08
N PRO A 149 5.17 -8.72 -11.18
CA PRO A 149 4.23 -8.47 -10.09
C PRO A 149 2.95 -7.72 -10.51
N ASN A 150 2.94 -7.07 -11.68
CA ASN A 150 1.79 -6.30 -12.18
C ASN A 150 1.52 -6.61 -13.67
N PRO A 151 0.96 -7.79 -13.99
CA PRO A 151 0.68 -8.19 -15.37
C PRO A 151 -0.36 -7.30 -16.05
N ASP A 152 -1.36 -6.83 -15.32
CA ASP A 152 -2.41 -5.96 -15.84
C ASP A 152 -1.82 -4.63 -16.31
N GLY A 153 -1.01 -4.00 -15.45
CA GLY A 153 -0.35 -2.74 -15.76
C GLY A 153 0.63 -2.85 -16.92
N MET A 154 1.39 -3.94 -17.01
CA MET A 154 2.34 -4.15 -18.13
C MET A 154 1.61 -4.14 -19.48
N THR A 155 0.44 -4.78 -19.56
CA THR A 155 -0.40 -4.75 -20.77
C THR A 155 -0.98 -3.35 -21.02
N MET A 156 -1.55 -2.70 -20.00
CA MET A 156 -2.12 -1.36 -20.13
C MET A 156 -1.11 -0.35 -20.69
N VAL A 157 0.13 -0.39 -20.19
CA VAL A 157 1.19 0.53 -20.61
C VAL A 157 1.68 0.22 -22.02
N SER A 158 1.89 -1.04 -22.36
CA SER A 158 2.32 -1.42 -23.73
C SER A 158 1.25 -1.08 -24.77
N ASP A 159 -0.03 -1.30 -24.47
CA ASP A 159 -1.13 -0.96 -25.36
C ASP A 159 -1.27 0.56 -25.55
N TRP A 160 -1.12 1.32 -24.47
CA TRP A 160 -1.12 2.79 -24.54
C TRP A 160 0.01 3.32 -25.40
N TYR A 161 1.23 2.82 -25.21
CA TYR A 161 2.38 3.22 -26.00
C TYR A 161 2.19 2.89 -27.49
N ARG A 162 1.76 1.67 -27.81
CA ARG A 162 1.50 1.22 -29.19
C ARG A 162 0.42 2.06 -29.88
N ARG A 163 -0.63 2.39 -29.14
CA ARG A 163 -1.71 3.26 -29.65
C ARG A 163 -1.18 4.61 -30.12
N ASN A 164 -0.24 5.17 -29.39
CA ASN A 164 0.27 6.53 -29.62
C ASN A 164 1.58 6.59 -30.42
N LEU A 165 2.16 5.44 -30.76
CA LEU A 165 3.41 5.34 -31.48
C LEU A 165 3.36 6.07 -32.81
N GLY A 166 4.40 6.91 -33.09
CA GLY A 166 4.48 7.73 -34.31
C GLY A 166 3.52 8.91 -34.36
N THR A 167 2.79 9.20 -33.27
CA THR A 167 1.94 10.39 -33.13
C THR A 167 2.64 11.45 -32.26
N PRO A 168 2.14 12.70 -32.23
CA PRO A 168 2.62 13.72 -31.30
C PRO A 168 2.47 13.33 -29.81
N TYR A 169 1.71 12.28 -29.51
CA TYR A 169 1.38 11.82 -28.16
C TYR A 169 2.16 10.56 -27.74
N GLU A 170 3.16 10.17 -28.52
CA GLU A 170 3.96 8.92 -28.29
C GLU A 170 4.49 8.82 -26.87
N VAL A 171 4.93 9.92 -26.29
CA VAL A 171 5.48 9.98 -24.93
C VAL A 171 4.50 10.52 -23.89
N SER A 172 3.20 10.59 -24.20
CA SER A 172 2.19 11.07 -23.26
C SER A 172 2.02 10.12 -22.07
N PRO A 173 1.73 10.65 -20.87
CA PRO A 173 1.46 9.80 -19.71
C PRO A 173 0.18 8.97 -19.91
N LEU A 174 0.05 7.89 -19.15
CA LEU A 174 -1.17 7.10 -19.12
C LEU A 174 -2.30 7.95 -18.48
N PRO A 175 -3.51 8.03 -19.08
CA PRO A 175 -4.61 8.84 -18.53
C PRO A 175 -5.37 8.15 -17.39
N TRP A 176 -5.00 6.94 -17.02
CA TRP A 176 -5.54 6.15 -15.93
C TRP A 176 -4.42 5.44 -15.15
N LEU A 177 -4.78 4.86 -14.00
CA LEU A 177 -3.85 4.07 -13.20
C LEU A 177 -3.42 2.80 -13.96
N TYR A 178 -2.15 2.42 -13.82
CA TYR A 178 -1.61 1.16 -14.37
C TYR A 178 -1.91 -0.07 -13.47
N HIS A 179 -2.99 0.00 -12.75
CA HIS A 179 -3.63 -1.06 -11.98
C HIS A 179 -5.11 -0.67 -11.84
N LYS A 180 -6.01 -1.63 -11.70
CA LYS A 180 -7.45 -1.31 -11.60
C LYS A 180 -7.78 -0.26 -10.53
N TYR A 181 -7.03 -0.26 -9.40
CA TYR A 181 -7.30 0.63 -8.26
C TYR A 181 -6.12 1.49 -7.82
N VAL A 182 -4.90 0.90 -7.67
CA VAL A 182 -3.90 1.47 -6.76
C VAL A 182 -2.74 2.17 -7.44
N GLY A 183 -2.50 1.95 -8.75
CA GLY A 183 -1.39 2.57 -9.48
C GLY A 183 -0.06 2.41 -8.75
N HIS A 184 0.62 3.52 -8.46
CA HIS A 184 1.92 3.56 -7.78
C HIS A 184 1.88 2.97 -6.35
N ASP A 185 0.72 2.98 -5.71
CA ASP A 185 0.54 2.45 -4.36
C ASP A 185 0.50 0.92 -4.28
N ASN A 186 0.66 0.20 -5.42
CA ASN A 186 0.93 -1.23 -5.35
C ASN A 186 2.24 -1.53 -4.60
N ASN A 187 3.19 -0.56 -4.55
CA ASN A 187 4.37 -0.61 -3.69
C ASN A 187 4.19 0.21 -2.39
N ARG A 188 2.99 0.24 -1.84
CA ARG A 188 2.65 0.79 -0.51
C ARG A 188 1.73 -0.14 0.27
N ASP A 189 1.34 -1.26 -0.33
CA ASP A 189 0.35 -2.21 0.16
C ASP A 189 0.96 -3.45 0.83
N SER A 190 2.29 -3.53 0.96
CA SER A 190 2.99 -4.77 1.27
C SER A 190 2.65 -5.37 2.64
N PHE A 191 2.42 -4.57 3.68
CA PHE A 191 2.02 -5.11 4.99
C PHE A 191 0.51 -5.29 5.15
N MET A 192 -0.28 -4.53 4.39
CA MET A 192 -1.74 -4.64 4.43
C MET A 192 -2.26 -5.70 3.45
N ALA A 193 -1.57 -5.87 2.33
CA ALA A 193 -1.90 -6.85 1.28
C ALA A 193 -3.40 -6.80 0.89
N ASN A 194 -3.89 -5.60 0.58
CA ASN A 194 -5.27 -5.39 0.14
C ASN A 194 -5.49 -5.91 -1.29
N THR A 195 -4.49 -5.74 -2.16
CA THR A 195 -4.55 -6.19 -3.56
C THR A 195 -4.22 -7.68 -3.67
N VAL A 196 -4.84 -8.34 -4.63
CA VAL A 196 -4.63 -9.79 -4.84
C VAL A 196 -3.20 -10.09 -5.30
N GLU A 197 -2.58 -9.18 -6.03
CA GLU A 197 -1.19 -9.28 -6.47
C GLU A 197 -0.25 -9.35 -5.28
N ILE A 198 -0.38 -8.42 -4.31
CA ILE A 198 0.44 -8.43 -3.09
C ILE A 198 0.12 -9.63 -2.20
N GLN A 199 -1.13 -10.11 -2.17
CA GLN A 199 -1.47 -11.36 -1.48
C GLN A 199 -0.75 -12.56 -2.10
N ASN A 200 -0.72 -12.65 -3.43
CA ASN A 200 -0.01 -13.72 -4.15
C ASN A 200 1.51 -13.65 -3.90
N LEU A 201 2.10 -12.46 -3.98
CA LEU A 201 3.51 -12.25 -3.65
C LEU A 201 3.84 -12.62 -2.20
N SER A 202 2.98 -12.25 -1.25
CA SER A 202 3.18 -12.58 0.16
C SER A 202 3.16 -14.10 0.40
N LYS A 203 2.27 -14.84 -0.26
CA LYS A 203 2.24 -16.31 -0.22
C LYS A 203 3.51 -16.90 -0.81
N LEU A 204 3.92 -16.41 -1.99
CA LEU A 204 5.13 -16.85 -2.66
C LEU A 204 6.36 -16.69 -1.77
N ILE A 205 6.53 -15.51 -1.15
CA ILE A 205 7.71 -15.16 -0.36
C ILE A 205 7.70 -15.84 1.01
N HIS A 206 6.59 -15.77 1.75
CA HIS A 206 6.55 -16.13 3.17
C HIS A 206 6.00 -17.54 3.45
N HIS A 207 5.45 -18.23 2.46
CA HIS A 207 4.87 -19.57 2.65
C HIS A 207 5.41 -20.62 1.68
N GLU A 208 5.98 -20.18 0.54
CA GLU A 208 6.43 -21.15 -0.46
C GLU A 208 7.95 -21.19 -0.64
N TRP A 209 8.61 -20.04 -0.87
CA TRP A 209 10.01 -20.03 -1.29
C TRP A 209 11.01 -19.58 -0.24
N PHE A 210 10.66 -18.68 0.68
CA PHE A 210 11.55 -18.19 1.74
C PHE A 210 12.92 -17.71 1.20
N PRO A 211 12.96 -16.77 0.25
CA PRO A 211 14.19 -16.35 -0.40
C PRO A 211 15.18 -15.73 0.60
N GLN A 212 16.48 -15.84 0.32
CA GLN A 212 17.51 -15.18 1.12
C GLN A 212 17.75 -13.74 0.65
N ILE A 213 17.53 -13.48 -0.65
CA ILE A 213 17.63 -12.14 -1.25
C ILE A 213 16.36 -11.89 -2.08
N LEU A 214 15.81 -10.69 -1.92
CA LEU A 214 14.73 -10.16 -2.75
C LEU A 214 15.21 -8.90 -3.44
N VAL A 215 15.11 -8.85 -4.76
CA VAL A 215 15.44 -7.68 -5.58
C VAL A 215 14.18 -7.12 -6.21
N ASN A 216 13.91 -5.85 -5.97
CA ASN A 216 12.82 -5.12 -6.57
C ASN A 216 13.40 -4.00 -7.45
N HIS A 217 13.29 -4.17 -8.76
CA HIS A 217 13.81 -3.23 -9.73
C HIS A 217 12.80 -2.18 -10.11
N HIS A 218 13.20 -0.91 -10.03
CA HIS A 218 12.42 0.26 -10.38
C HIS A 218 13.13 1.17 -11.41
N GLN A 219 12.46 2.24 -11.83
CA GLN A 219 12.97 3.12 -12.88
C GLN A 219 12.65 4.60 -12.61
N THR A 220 13.14 5.14 -11.49
CA THR A 220 13.05 6.55 -11.13
C THR A 220 14.35 7.08 -10.50
N ALA A 221 15.50 6.74 -11.09
CA ALA A 221 16.80 7.23 -10.62
C ALA A 221 16.82 8.76 -10.54
N PRO A 222 17.48 9.34 -9.50
CA PRO A 222 17.66 10.79 -9.43
C PRO A 222 18.47 11.28 -10.63
N PHE A 223 17.89 12.19 -11.41
CA PHE A 223 18.56 12.74 -12.59
C PHE A 223 19.76 13.59 -12.19
N PRO A 224 20.95 13.46 -12.81
CA PRO A 224 21.24 12.75 -14.04
C PRO A 224 21.78 11.33 -13.90
N ALA A 225 21.73 10.72 -12.70
CA ALA A 225 22.18 9.34 -12.53
C ALA A 225 21.45 8.38 -13.47
N ARG A 226 22.11 7.27 -13.81
CA ARG A 226 21.54 6.23 -14.68
C ARG A 226 20.96 5.07 -13.91
N ILE A 227 21.48 4.83 -12.71
CA ILE A 227 20.92 3.88 -11.75
C ILE A 227 21.26 4.31 -10.32
N TRP A 228 20.26 4.18 -9.45
CA TRP A 228 20.47 4.23 -8.02
C TRP A 228 20.59 2.80 -7.47
N ILE A 229 21.54 2.60 -6.57
CA ILE A 229 21.87 1.34 -5.92
C ILE A 229 22.12 1.54 -4.43
N PRO A 230 21.99 0.51 -3.56
CA PRO A 230 22.45 0.62 -2.16
C PRO A 230 23.94 1.00 -2.08
N PRO A 231 24.41 1.62 -0.98
CA PRO A 231 23.70 1.86 0.30
C PRO A 231 22.56 2.85 0.24
N ASN A 232 21.51 2.58 1.06
CA ASN A 232 20.35 3.45 1.22
C ASN A 232 20.73 4.74 1.97
N SER A 233 19.84 5.74 1.93
CA SER A 233 19.93 6.92 2.79
C SER A 233 19.33 6.64 4.18
N GLU A 234 19.50 7.59 5.11
CA GLU A 234 18.92 7.53 6.45
C GLU A 234 17.50 8.16 6.47
N PRO A 235 16.63 7.73 7.41
CA PRO A 235 16.90 6.78 8.48
C PRO A 235 16.60 5.33 8.10
N THR A 236 17.30 4.43 8.79
CA THR A 236 17.03 2.99 8.73
C THR A 236 15.99 2.60 9.79
N ASN A 237 15.05 1.72 9.44
CA ASN A 237 14.08 1.18 10.40
C ASN A 237 14.79 0.41 11.53
N PRO A 238 14.50 0.71 12.81
CA PRO A 238 15.19 0.07 13.94
C PRO A 238 14.79 -1.41 14.14
N ASN A 239 13.77 -1.89 13.47
CA ASN A 239 13.28 -3.27 13.54
C ASN A 239 13.83 -4.14 12.41
N VAL A 240 15.08 -3.94 12.06
CA VAL A 240 15.82 -4.70 11.05
C VAL A 240 17.08 -5.27 11.69
N HIS A 241 17.40 -6.53 11.38
CA HIS A 241 18.62 -7.14 11.89
C HIS A 241 19.86 -6.50 11.24
N PRO A 242 20.95 -6.19 11.99
CA PRO A 242 22.12 -5.49 11.42
C PRO A 242 22.73 -6.17 10.18
N LEU A 243 22.67 -7.49 10.08
CA LEU A 243 23.15 -8.23 8.91
C LEU A 243 22.43 -7.83 7.62
N ILE A 244 21.16 -7.48 7.67
CA ILE A 244 20.41 -7.02 6.48
C ILE A 244 21.11 -5.81 5.87
N VAL A 245 21.32 -4.77 6.67
CA VAL A 245 21.99 -3.53 6.23
C VAL A 245 23.42 -3.81 5.71
N ARG A 246 24.16 -4.71 6.38
CA ARG A 246 25.54 -5.08 5.95
C ARG A 246 25.54 -5.74 4.58
N TRP A 247 24.60 -6.66 4.35
CA TRP A 247 24.48 -7.34 3.06
C TRP A 247 23.94 -6.42 1.96
N GLN A 248 23.00 -5.53 2.25
CA GLN A 248 22.60 -4.49 1.31
C GLN A 248 23.78 -3.65 0.85
N ASN A 249 24.63 -3.21 1.79
CA ASN A 249 25.81 -2.42 1.48
C ASN A 249 26.84 -3.21 0.65
N LEU A 250 27.09 -4.49 0.99
CA LEU A 250 28.02 -5.35 0.24
C LEU A 250 27.53 -5.56 -1.20
N ILE A 251 26.26 -5.89 -1.38
CA ILE A 251 25.66 -6.14 -2.71
C ILE A 251 25.66 -4.85 -3.54
N GLY A 252 25.29 -3.71 -2.95
CA GLY A 252 25.33 -2.42 -3.63
C GLY A 252 26.75 -2.03 -4.07
N SER A 253 27.75 -2.24 -3.22
CA SER A 253 29.15 -2.01 -3.59
C SER A 253 29.62 -2.95 -4.72
N ARG A 254 29.17 -4.19 -4.70
CA ARG A 254 29.42 -5.15 -5.80
C ARG A 254 28.79 -4.68 -7.11
N MET A 255 27.55 -4.21 -7.05
CA MET A 255 26.88 -3.64 -8.24
C MET A 255 27.70 -2.46 -8.81
N GLY A 256 28.09 -1.51 -7.97
CA GLY A 256 28.92 -0.36 -8.41
C GLY A 256 30.20 -0.80 -9.12
N ALA A 257 30.90 -1.78 -8.55
CA ALA A 257 32.13 -2.32 -9.16
C ALA A 257 31.88 -3.03 -10.51
N GLU A 258 30.75 -3.73 -10.66
CA GLU A 258 30.40 -4.36 -11.95
C GLU A 258 30.01 -3.31 -12.99
N PHE A 259 29.32 -2.22 -12.62
CA PHE A 259 29.03 -1.10 -13.53
C PHE A 259 30.32 -0.46 -14.07
N ASP A 260 31.25 -0.11 -13.18
CA ASP A 260 32.52 0.48 -13.59
C ASP A 260 33.35 -0.48 -14.45
N LYS A 261 33.37 -1.77 -14.12
CA LYS A 261 34.04 -2.81 -14.90
C LYS A 261 33.46 -2.93 -16.32
N GLU A 262 32.13 -2.78 -16.48
CA GLU A 262 31.45 -2.80 -17.77
C GLU A 262 31.46 -1.44 -18.49
N GLY A 263 32.09 -0.39 -17.92
CA GLY A 263 32.12 0.96 -18.46
C GLY A 263 30.77 1.67 -18.46
N LYS A 264 29.88 1.33 -17.50
CA LYS A 264 28.56 1.90 -17.35
C LYS A 264 28.57 3.00 -16.28
N ASP A 265 28.74 4.24 -16.72
CA ASP A 265 28.76 5.42 -15.84
C ASP A 265 27.38 5.70 -15.23
N GLY A 266 27.33 6.46 -14.14
CA GLY A 266 26.09 7.02 -13.60
C GLY A 266 25.42 6.24 -12.48
N ALA A 267 26.15 5.32 -11.82
CA ALA A 267 25.62 4.67 -10.61
C ALA A 267 25.77 5.58 -9.39
N ILE A 268 24.64 5.85 -8.68
CA ILE A 268 24.57 6.69 -7.48
C ILE A 268 24.03 5.91 -6.29
N SER A 269 24.42 6.29 -5.07
CA SER A 269 23.95 5.68 -3.83
C SER A 269 23.76 6.72 -2.72
N ARG A 270 23.13 6.32 -1.59
CA ARG A 270 23.03 7.13 -0.37
C ARG A 270 22.21 8.41 -0.48
N VAL A 271 21.35 8.54 -1.47
CA VAL A 271 20.49 9.69 -1.68
C VAL A 271 19.04 9.24 -1.87
N HIS A 272 18.06 10.04 -1.52
CA HIS A 272 16.61 9.88 -1.67
C HIS A 272 15.97 8.72 -0.89
N PHE A 273 16.34 7.47 -1.15
CA PHE A 273 15.60 6.29 -0.71
C PHE A 273 16.08 5.82 0.67
N ASP A 274 15.24 6.01 1.69
CA ASP A 274 15.46 5.48 3.04
C ASP A 274 14.85 4.08 3.20
N THR A 275 15.06 3.44 4.35
CA THR A 275 14.51 2.11 4.67
C THR A 275 13.58 2.15 5.88
N TRP A 276 12.82 3.23 6.06
CA TRP A 276 11.97 3.42 7.22
C TRP A 276 10.60 2.72 7.11
N TYR A 277 9.85 2.96 6.03
CA TYR A 277 8.45 2.57 5.89
C TYR A 277 8.28 1.15 5.34
N PRO A 278 7.59 0.22 6.05
CA PRO A 278 7.41 -1.18 5.61
C PRO A 278 6.28 -1.37 4.59
N GLY A 279 5.74 -0.32 4.02
CA GLY A 279 4.74 -0.40 2.95
C GLY A 279 5.30 -0.90 1.61
N TYR A 280 6.63 -0.84 1.44
CA TYR A 280 7.31 -1.30 0.23
C TYR A 280 7.57 -2.81 0.27
N VAL A 281 7.59 -3.42 -0.90
CA VAL A 281 7.94 -4.84 -1.07
C VAL A 281 9.32 -5.15 -0.48
N THR A 282 10.27 -4.22 -0.58
CA THR A 282 11.62 -4.35 -0.02
C THR A 282 11.64 -4.24 1.51
N GLN A 283 11.14 -3.15 2.09
CA GLN A 283 11.27 -2.91 3.53
C GLN A 283 10.41 -3.85 4.39
N VAL A 284 9.31 -4.36 3.88
CA VAL A 284 8.51 -5.36 4.60
C VAL A 284 9.31 -6.63 4.86
N VAL A 285 10.11 -7.08 3.88
CA VAL A 285 10.88 -8.33 4.00
C VAL A 285 12.16 -8.17 4.81
N ASP A 286 12.72 -6.97 4.95
CA ASP A 286 13.89 -6.71 5.80
C ASP A 286 13.64 -7.12 7.26
N SER A 287 12.45 -6.87 7.78
CA SER A 287 12.04 -7.30 9.12
C SER A 287 11.63 -8.79 9.20
N HIS A 288 11.61 -9.51 8.07
CA HIS A 288 11.46 -10.96 7.97
C HIS A 288 12.80 -11.70 7.78
N ASN A 289 13.92 -11.05 8.03
CA ASN A 289 15.27 -11.60 7.86
C ASN A 289 15.64 -11.93 6.40
N ILE A 290 14.99 -11.30 5.42
CA ILE A 290 15.30 -11.41 3.99
C ILE A 290 16.03 -10.15 3.56
N ILE A 291 17.17 -10.29 2.87
CA ILE A 291 17.95 -9.17 2.37
C ILE A 291 17.24 -8.57 1.17
N SER A 292 16.71 -7.37 1.31
CA SER A 292 16.09 -6.68 0.19
C SER A 292 17.08 -5.78 -0.55
N ILE A 293 16.91 -5.68 -1.85
CA ILE A 293 17.68 -4.78 -2.71
C ILE A 293 16.69 -3.97 -3.57
N LEU A 294 16.71 -2.68 -3.41
CA LEU A 294 16.10 -1.73 -4.33
C LEU A 294 17.13 -1.32 -5.37
N THR A 295 16.72 -1.20 -6.63
CA THR A 295 17.43 -0.39 -7.63
C THR A 295 16.45 0.51 -8.36
N GLU A 296 16.94 1.71 -8.75
CA GLU A 296 16.17 2.71 -9.49
C GLU A 296 16.93 3.12 -10.74
N THR A 297 16.53 2.59 -11.89
CA THR A 297 17.17 2.92 -13.17
C THR A 297 16.62 4.24 -13.71
N ALA A 298 17.38 4.95 -14.53
CA ALA A 298 16.93 6.18 -15.13
C ALA A 298 15.75 5.95 -16.09
N LEU A 299 14.73 6.80 -15.99
CA LEU A 299 13.55 6.78 -16.82
C LEU A 299 13.60 7.87 -17.90
N TYR A 300 13.39 7.50 -19.15
CA TYR A 300 12.70 8.31 -20.13
C TYR A 300 11.36 7.64 -20.44
N ARG A 301 10.60 8.09 -21.42
CA ARG A 301 9.26 7.59 -21.66
C ARG A 301 9.26 6.31 -22.50
N TYR A 302 8.81 5.20 -21.94
CA TYR A 302 8.57 3.93 -22.61
C TYR A 302 9.79 3.41 -23.40
N ALA A 303 9.64 3.09 -24.69
CA ALA A 303 10.71 2.64 -25.59
C ALA A 303 11.18 3.71 -26.58
N THR A 304 10.82 4.97 -26.34
CA THR A 304 11.26 6.10 -27.16
C THR A 304 12.67 6.53 -26.73
N PRO A 305 13.67 6.58 -27.65
CA PRO A 305 15.01 7.03 -27.32
C PRO A 305 15.07 8.54 -27.07
N HIS A 306 16.00 8.95 -26.19
CA HIS A 306 16.22 10.36 -25.90
C HIS A 306 17.71 10.68 -25.80
N PHE A 307 18.13 11.84 -26.29
CA PHE A 307 19.50 12.32 -26.20
C PHE A 307 19.63 13.46 -25.20
N TYR A 308 20.52 13.29 -24.22
CA TYR A 308 20.79 14.26 -23.18
C TYR A 308 22.13 14.96 -23.40
N THR A 309 22.17 16.24 -23.12
CA THR A 309 23.37 17.07 -23.07
C THR A 309 23.64 17.52 -21.64
N LEU A 310 24.84 18.00 -21.34
CA LEU A 310 25.15 18.57 -20.02
C LEU A 310 24.29 19.80 -19.67
N ARG A 311 23.66 20.44 -20.67
CA ARG A 311 22.72 21.55 -20.44
C ARG A 311 21.40 21.10 -19.78
N ASP A 312 21.03 19.84 -20.00
CA ASP A 312 19.84 19.23 -19.43
C ASP A 312 20.04 18.87 -17.95
N PHE A 313 21.30 18.82 -17.49
CA PHE A 313 21.63 18.44 -16.12
C PHE A 313 21.35 19.61 -15.16
N PRO A 314 20.98 19.32 -13.89
CA PRO A 314 21.04 20.29 -12.81
C PRO A 314 22.44 20.91 -12.74
N GLU A 315 22.51 22.18 -12.36
CA GLU A 315 23.76 22.96 -12.41
C GLU A 315 24.91 22.29 -11.64
N GLU A 316 24.60 21.73 -10.49
CA GLU A 316 25.56 21.05 -9.59
C GLU A 316 26.15 19.75 -10.16
N TYR A 317 25.58 19.21 -11.24
CA TYR A 317 26.09 17.98 -11.90
C TYR A 317 26.78 18.25 -13.24
N ARG A 318 26.82 19.51 -13.73
CA ARG A 318 27.34 19.83 -15.08
C ARG A 318 28.86 19.75 -15.17
N ASP A 319 29.58 19.94 -14.09
CA ASP A 319 31.04 19.87 -14.02
C ASP A 319 31.57 18.42 -13.88
N LEU A 320 30.71 17.45 -13.75
CA LEU A 320 31.03 16.03 -13.59
C LEU A 320 31.94 15.74 -12.39
N THR A 321 31.77 16.49 -11.29
CA THR A 321 32.55 16.30 -10.08
C THR A 321 32.31 14.94 -9.46
N ILE A 322 33.39 14.22 -9.17
CA ILE A 322 33.37 12.91 -8.53
C ILE A 322 33.07 13.06 -7.04
N SER A 323 32.14 12.24 -6.53
CA SER A 323 31.87 12.13 -5.10
C SER A 323 31.84 10.67 -4.66
N ALA A 324 31.95 10.41 -3.35
CA ALA A 324 31.99 9.06 -2.80
C ALA A 324 30.69 8.27 -3.05
N PHE A 325 29.57 8.94 -3.29
CA PHE A 325 28.28 8.33 -3.59
C PHE A 325 27.93 8.39 -5.09
N TYR A 326 28.72 9.09 -5.90
CA TYR A 326 28.59 9.20 -7.36
C TYR A 326 29.97 9.23 -8.02
N PRO A 327 30.73 8.10 -7.99
CA PRO A 327 32.14 8.08 -8.37
C PRO A 327 32.41 8.15 -9.87
N SER A 328 31.44 7.71 -10.69
CA SER A 328 31.52 7.68 -12.16
C SER A 328 30.37 8.46 -12.76
N PRO A 329 30.41 9.82 -12.78
CA PRO A 329 29.28 10.63 -13.27
C PRO A 329 29.00 10.37 -14.76
N TRP A 330 27.72 10.24 -15.10
CA TRP A 330 27.28 10.12 -16.47
C TRP A 330 27.53 11.41 -17.26
N LYS A 331 28.00 11.28 -18.49
CA LYS A 331 28.44 12.43 -19.32
C LYS A 331 27.38 12.92 -20.30
N GLY A 332 26.16 12.37 -20.21
CA GLY A 332 25.13 12.60 -21.22
C GLY A 332 25.24 11.63 -22.41
N GLY A 333 24.42 11.84 -23.41
CA GLY A 333 24.34 11.01 -24.60
C GLY A 333 22.97 10.38 -24.80
N TRP A 334 22.91 9.38 -25.67
CA TRP A 334 21.68 8.64 -25.89
C TRP A 334 21.31 7.84 -24.64
N TRP A 335 20.00 7.82 -24.33
CA TRP A 335 19.38 6.92 -23.37
C TRP A 335 18.21 6.23 -24.00
N ARG A 336 18.31 4.91 -24.12
CA ARG A 336 17.33 4.04 -24.76
C ARG A 336 16.78 3.05 -23.77
N LEU A 337 15.64 2.43 -24.07
CA LEU A 337 15.11 1.33 -23.25
C LEU A 337 16.15 0.20 -23.11
N ARG A 338 16.90 -0.12 -24.19
CA ARG A 338 17.97 -1.13 -24.13
C ARG A 338 19.06 -0.76 -23.13
N ASP A 339 19.48 0.50 -23.07
CA ASP A 339 20.49 0.94 -22.10
C ASP A 339 20.00 0.70 -20.68
N ALA A 340 18.75 1.07 -20.38
CA ALA A 340 18.14 0.83 -19.08
C ALA A 340 18.06 -0.68 -18.74
N VAL A 341 17.63 -1.52 -19.68
CA VAL A 341 17.61 -2.99 -19.54
C VAL A 341 19.00 -3.53 -19.23
N GLU A 342 20.05 -3.06 -19.91
CA GLU A 342 21.45 -3.49 -19.68
C GLU A 342 21.95 -3.10 -18.29
N TYR A 343 21.56 -1.91 -17.75
CA TYR A 343 21.90 -1.54 -16.38
C TYR A 343 21.22 -2.46 -15.37
N VAL A 344 19.94 -2.76 -15.56
CA VAL A 344 19.22 -3.69 -14.67
C VAL A 344 19.79 -5.10 -14.74
N LEU A 345 20.19 -5.59 -15.95
CA LEU A 345 20.86 -6.88 -16.12
C LEU A 345 22.18 -6.95 -15.36
N THR A 346 23.00 -5.90 -15.40
CA THR A 346 24.26 -5.83 -14.63
C THR A 346 23.99 -5.89 -13.13
N ALA A 347 22.98 -5.15 -12.63
CA ALA A 347 22.58 -5.19 -11.23
C ALA A 347 22.14 -6.61 -10.83
N SER A 348 21.27 -7.25 -11.62
CA SER A 348 20.81 -8.63 -11.36
C SER A 348 21.96 -9.64 -11.36
N ARG A 349 22.87 -9.57 -12.35
CA ARG A 349 24.05 -10.44 -12.37
C ARG A 349 24.96 -10.24 -11.15
N ALA A 350 25.15 -9.00 -10.69
CA ALA A 350 25.92 -8.70 -9.48
C ALA A 350 25.31 -9.37 -8.23
N VAL A 351 23.98 -9.34 -8.08
CA VAL A 351 23.28 -10.06 -7.00
C VAL A 351 23.48 -11.56 -7.10
N LEU A 352 23.26 -12.13 -8.29
CA LEU A 352 23.35 -13.59 -8.51
C LEU A 352 24.77 -14.11 -8.29
N LYS A 353 25.80 -13.33 -8.72
CA LYS A 353 27.22 -13.62 -8.40
C LYS A 353 27.47 -13.62 -6.89
N THR A 354 26.93 -12.64 -6.16
CA THR A 354 27.05 -12.57 -4.71
C THR A 354 26.37 -13.75 -4.04
N ALA A 355 25.17 -14.11 -4.50
CA ALA A 355 24.42 -15.25 -3.99
C ALA A 355 25.15 -16.58 -4.23
N ARG A 356 25.78 -16.75 -5.40
CA ARG A 356 26.64 -17.90 -5.73
C ARG A 356 27.85 -17.98 -4.80
N ASP A 357 28.57 -16.87 -4.67
CA ASP A 357 29.82 -16.81 -3.92
C ASP A 357 29.62 -17.06 -2.41
N HIS A 358 28.45 -16.67 -1.88
CA HIS A 358 28.11 -16.70 -0.45
C HIS A 358 26.92 -17.61 -0.12
N LYS A 359 26.61 -18.60 -0.95
CA LYS A 359 25.42 -19.46 -0.84
C LYS A 359 25.20 -20.02 0.57
N GLU A 360 26.20 -20.70 1.13
CA GLU A 360 26.12 -21.32 2.45
C GLU A 360 25.95 -20.27 3.56
N GLU A 361 26.66 -19.14 3.46
CA GLU A 361 26.58 -18.06 4.42
C GLU A 361 25.19 -17.40 4.43
N LEU A 362 24.59 -17.16 3.27
CA LEU A 362 23.25 -16.57 3.14
C LEU A 362 22.18 -17.47 3.77
N LEU A 363 22.27 -18.79 3.52
CA LEU A 363 21.37 -19.77 4.11
C LEU A 363 21.55 -19.89 5.63
N LEU A 364 22.77 -19.76 6.15
CA LEU A 364 23.04 -19.74 7.58
C LEU A 364 22.61 -18.40 8.22
N ASN A 365 22.75 -17.28 7.51
CA ASN A 365 22.40 -15.96 8.02
C ASN A 365 20.91 -15.81 8.27
N ILE A 366 20.03 -16.32 7.38
CA ILE A 366 18.58 -16.24 7.62
C ILE A 366 18.20 -17.06 8.88
N TYR A 367 18.81 -18.21 9.09
CA TYR A 367 18.66 -19.01 10.31
C TYR A 367 19.19 -18.26 11.54
N LYS A 368 20.41 -17.70 11.46
CA LYS A 368 21.04 -16.97 12.56
C LYS A 368 20.21 -15.76 12.95
N MET A 369 19.78 -14.93 11.98
CA MET A 369 18.95 -13.77 12.26
C MET A 369 17.66 -14.14 12.95
N GLY A 370 16.96 -15.19 12.49
CA GLY A 370 15.76 -15.69 13.14
C GLY A 370 16.01 -16.19 14.56
N ARG A 371 17.12 -16.91 14.79
CA ARG A 371 17.51 -17.36 16.15
C ARG A 371 17.84 -16.19 17.07
N ASP A 372 18.60 -15.22 16.59
CA ASP A 372 18.95 -14.02 17.37
C ASP A 372 17.68 -13.24 17.80
N VAL A 373 16.70 -13.11 16.90
CA VAL A 373 15.39 -12.50 17.19
C VAL A 373 14.62 -13.31 18.26
N ILE A 374 14.53 -14.62 18.11
CA ILE A 374 13.85 -15.49 19.09
C ILE A 374 14.50 -15.35 20.48
N GLU A 375 15.82 -15.44 20.57
CA GLU A 375 16.55 -15.36 21.85
C GLU A 375 16.49 -13.98 22.49
N ARG A 376 16.49 -12.90 21.66
CA ARG A 376 16.29 -11.54 22.12
C ARG A 376 14.93 -11.38 22.82
N PHE A 377 13.85 -11.74 22.15
CA PHE A 377 12.50 -11.53 22.68
C PHE A 377 12.04 -12.56 23.73
N LYS A 378 12.86 -13.55 24.05
CA LYS A 378 12.71 -14.31 25.30
C LYS A 378 13.15 -13.51 26.53
N LYS A 379 13.97 -12.47 26.36
CA LYS A 379 14.62 -11.72 27.43
C LYS A 379 14.20 -10.26 27.51
N GLU A 380 13.75 -9.69 26.40
CA GLU A 380 13.45 -8.27 26.26
C GLU A 380 12.00 -8.05 25.83
N PRO A 381 11.29 -7.04 26.41
CA PRO A 381 9.97 -6.65 25.94
C PRO A 381 10.06 -5.92 24.57
N PRO A 382 8.95 -5.82 23.84
CA PRO A 382 7.67 -6.47 24.15
C PRO A 382 7.74 -7.99 23.91
N TYR A 383 7.19 -8.79 24.84
CA TYR A 383 7.17 -10.26 24.72
C TYR A 383 6.13 -10.77 23.73
N GLY A 384 5.27 -9.89 23.25
CA GLY A 384 4.24 -10.14 22.26
C GLY A 384 3.12 -9.12 22.32
N TRP A 385 2.09 -9.33 21.53
CA TRP A 385 0.84 -8.58 21.57
C TRP A 385 -0.32 -9.48 21.91
N ILE A 386 -1.22 -8.96 22.76
CA ILE A 386 -2.42 -9.63 23.22
C ILE A 386 -3.61 -8.96 22.52
N VAL A 387 -4.39 -9.76 21.78
CA VAL A 387 -5.57 -9.30 21.04
C VAL A 387 -6.80 -10.01 21.61
N PRO A 388 -7.56 -9.39 22.54
CA PRO A 388 -8.77 -9.97 23.11
C PRO A 388 -9.81 -10.26 22.03
N GLU A 389 -10.65 -11.28 22.21
CA GLU A 389 -11.81 -11.52 21.32
C GLU A 389 -12.87 -10.40 21.43
N GLU A 390 -12.98 -9.78 22.60
CA GLU A 390 -13.85 -8.63 22.79
C GLU A 390 -13.23 -7.40 22.13
N GLN A 391 -13.69 -7.14 20.91
CA GLN A 391 -13.31 -6.03 20.07
C GLN A 391 -14.53 -5.18 19.75
N ARG A 392 -14.31 -3.91 19.52
CA ARG A 392 -15.34 -3.02 19.04
C ARG A 392 -15.82 -3.38 17.64
N ASP A 393 -14.86 -3.74 16.78
CA ASP A 393 -15.06 -4.27 15.44
C ASP A 393 -14.32 -5.61 15.30
N TYR A 394 -14.98 -6.70 15.70
CA TYR A 394 -14.39 -8.04 15.68
C TYR A 394 -13.96 -8.49 14.27
N PRO A 395 -14.78 -8.32 13.20
CA PRO A 395 -14.35 -8.65 11.84
C PRO A 395 -13.06 -7.93 11.41
N THR A 396 -12.90 -6.66 11.76
CA THR A 396 -11.68 -5.90 11.44
C THR A 396 -10.47 -6.42 12.23
N ALA A 397 -10.66 -6.83 13.50
CA ALA A 397 -9.57 -7.45 14.27
C ALA A 397 -9.13 -8.80 13.66
N ILE A 398 -10.06 -9.61 13.19
CA ILE A 398 -9.73 -10.85 12.48
C ILE A 398 -9.02 -10.56 11.16
N LEU A 399 -9.42 -9.54 10.42
CA LEU A 399 -8.72 -9.11 9.19
C LEU A 399 -7.27 -8.73 9.50
N MET A 400 -7.00 -7.98 10.56
CA MET A 400 -5.63 -7.65 11.00
C MET A 400 -4.81 -8.92 11.26
N LEU A 401 -5.37 -9.87 12.00
CA LEU A 401 -4.70 -11.14 12.29
C LEU A 401 -4.47 -11.98 11.01
N GLN A 402 -5.42 -11.97 10.07
CA GLN A 402 -5.27 -12.63 8.78
C GLN A 402 -4.12 -12.03 7.95
N ARG A 403 -3.96 -10.69 7.98
CA ARG A 403 -2.85 -10.01 7.28
C ARG A 403 -1.50 -10.37 7.90
N LEU A 404 -1.41 -10.37 9.22
CA LEU A 404 -0.19 -10.83 9.92
C LEU A 404 0.12 -12.30 9.60
N ASN A 405 -0.86 -13.17 9.59
CA ASN A 405 -0.68 -14.59 9.26
C ASN A 405 -0.26 -14.79 7.79
N LEU A 406 -0.84 -14.03 6.84
CA LEU A 406 -0.45 -14.03 5.44
C LEU A 406 1.03 -13.66 5.24
N LEU A 407 1.56 -12.77 6.08
CA LEU A 407 2.97 -12.40 6.10
C LEU A 407 3.81 -13.29 7.03
N GLY A 408 3.38 -14.52 7.29
CA GLY A 408 4.16 -15.56 7.97
C GLY A 408 4.22 -15.44 9.48
N VAL A 409 3.50 -14.51 10.11
CA VAL A 409 3.46 -14.37 11.57
C VAL A 409 2.72 -15.54 12.20
N LYS A 410 3.33 -16.20 13.17
CA LYS A 410 2.70 -17.26 13.98
C LYS A 410 1.82 -16.64 15.06
N ILE A 411 0.55 -17.00 15.07
CA ILE A 411 -0.48 -16.53 15.99
C ILE A 411 -0.94 -17.69 16.85
N TYR A 412 -1.20 -17.42 18.12
CA TYR A 412 -1.65 -18.43 19.11
C TYR A 412 -2.97 -18.00 19.75
N ARG A 413 -3.59 -18.96 20.41
CA ARG A 413 -4.80 -18.75 21.19
C ARG A 413 -4.60 -19.29 22.60
N ALA A 414 -4.98 -18.49 23.61
CA ALA A 414 -4.95 -18.92 25.00
C ALA A 414 -5.98 -20.02 25.24
N ASN A 415 -5.53 -21.15 25.83
CA ASN A 415 -6.38 -22.29 26.14
C ASN A 415 -7.17 -22.07 27.43
N GLU A 416 -6.70 -21.21 28.32
CA GLU A 416 -7.27 -20.87 29.61
C GLU A 416 -7.12 -19.38 29.93
N PRO A 417 -7.87 -18.83 30.90
CA PRO A 417 -7.66 -17.45 31.34
C PRO A 417 -6.24 -17.24 31.88
N PHE A 418 -5.66 -16.09 31.62
CA PHE A 418 -4.32 -15.71 32.06
C PHE A 418 -4.24 -14.24 32.50
N VAL A 419 -3.14 -13.87 33.13
CA VAL A 419 -2.83 -12.49 33.53
C VAL A 419 -1.53 -12.05 32.87
N SER A 420 -1.53 -10.87 32.27
CA SER A 420 -0.34 -10.19 31.76
C SER A 420 -0.38 -8.72 32.17
N ASP A 421 0.73 -8.20 32.66
CA ASP A 421 0.86 -6.80 33.12
C ASP A 421 -0.27 -6.36 34.07
N GLY A 422 -0.75 -7.26 34.96
CA GLY A 422 -1.83 -7.02 35.90
C GLY A 422 -3.25 -7.08 35.31
N ILE A 423 -3.40 -7.28 34.01
CA ILE A 423 -4.69 -7.39 33.32
C ILE A 423 -5.05 -8.86 33.13
N LYS A 424 -6.30 -9.21 33.47
CA LYS A 424 -6.84 -10.56 33.26
C LYS A 424 -7.48 -10.70 31.89
N TYR A 425 -7.11 -11.74 31.16
CA TYR A 425 -7.62 -12.07 29.82
C TYR A 425 -8.34 -13.43 29.84
N PRO A 426 -9.45 -13.58 29.13
CA PRO A 426 -10.17 -14.86 29.06
C PRO A 426 -9.45 -15.86 28.14
N ALA A 427 -9.84 -17.14 28.26
CA ALA A 427 -9.52 -18.15 27.26
C ALA A 427 -10.04 -17.72 25.88
N GLY A 428 -9.33 -18.13 24.80
CA GLY A 428 -9.68 -17.73 23.44
C GLY A 428 -9.02 -16.45 22.96
N THR A 429 -8.41 -15.64 23.84
CA THR A 429 -7.63 -14.45 23.50
C THR A 429 -6.50 -14.81 22.56
N PHE A 430 -6.31 -14.03 21.49
CA PHE A 430 -5.19 -14.22 20.57
C PHE A 430 -3.89 -13.63 21.14
N ILE A 431 -2.79 -14.32 20.87
CA ILE A 431 -1.47 -13.93 21.31
C ILE A 431 -0.53 -14.00 20.11
N ILE A 432 0.25 -12.94 19.91
CA ILE A 432 1.25 -12.81 18.86
C ILE A 432 2.61 -12.66 19.54
N PRO A 433 3.35 -13.75 19.82
CA PRO A 433 4.65 -13.67 20.47
C PRO A 433 5.66 -12.97 19.57
N THR A 434 6.54 -12.17 20.14
CA THR A 434 7.72 -11.65 19.45
C THR A 434 8.88 -12.62 19.41
N SER A 435 8.90 -13.60 20.32
CA SER A 435 9.90 -14.69 20.32
C SER A 435 9.62 -15.73 19.22
N GLN A 436 9.59 -15.25 17.97
CA GLN A 436 9.46 -16.05 16.75
C GLN A 436 10.39 -15.49 15.67
N PRO A 437 10.71 -16.22 14.59
CA PRO A 437 11.66 -15.76 13.56
C PRO A 437 11.35 -14.35 13.02
N TYR A 438 10.07 -14.05 12.84
CA TYR A 438 9.58 -12.76 12.35
C TYR A 438 9.15 -11.80 13.47
N GLY A 439 9.74 -11.94 14.66
CA GLY A 439 9.44 -11.09 15.82
C GLY A 439 9.76 -9.62 15.60
N LEU A 440 10.76 -9.29 14.78
CA LEU A 440 11.05 -7.90 14.39
C LEU A 440 9.93 -7.33 13.52
N TYR A 441 9.35 -8.11 12.62
CA TYR A 441 8.19 -7.69 11.83
C TYR A 441 6.96 -7.46 12.72
N VAL A 442 6.67 -8.38 13.64
CA VAL A 442 5.57 -8.21 14.62
C VAL A 442 5.73 -6.88 15.37
N LYS A 443 6.94 -6.61 15.87
CA LYS A 443 7.24 -5.36 16.56
C LYS A 443 7.09 -4.16 15.64
N ASN A 444 7.66 -4.20 14.44
CA ASN A 444 7.62 -3.13 13.46
C ASN A 444 6.19 -2.68 13.11
N ILE A 445 5.27 -3.62 12.95
CA ILE A 445 3.89 -3.33 12.51
C ILE A 445 2.98 -2.88 13.65
N LEU A 446 3.22 -3.35 14.88
CA LEU A 446 2.29 -3.13 16.00
C LEU A 446 2.76 -2.10 17.02
N GLU A 447 4.06 -1.77 17.08
CA GLU A 447 4.55 -0.73 18.00
C GLU A 447 4.20 0.69 17.52
N VAL A 448 4.29 1.62 18.44
CA VAL A 448 4.26 3.06 18.11
C VAL A 448 5.58 3.45 17.45
N GLN A 449 5.53 3.98 16.24
CA GLN A 449 6.71 4.46 15.53
C GLN A 449 7.13 5.84 16.08
N LYS A 450 8.45 6.03 16.18
CA LYS A 450 9.08 7.28 16.55
C LYS A 450 10.12 7.63 15.50
N TYR A 451 9.70 8.30 14.45
CA TYR A 451 10.59 8.74 13.39
C TYR A 451 11.59 9.77 13.95
N PRO A 452 12.89 9.64 13.69
CA PRO A 452 13.88 10.56 14.24
C PRO A 452 13.76 11.95 13.62
N ASP A 453 13.83 12.99 14.44
CA ASP A 453 13.99 14.36 13.94
C ASP A 453 15.44 14.56 13.48
N LEU A 454 15.68 14.39 12.20
CA LEU A 454 17.01 14.46 11.60
C LEU A 454 17.70 15.82 11.80
N ARG A 455 16.94 16.89 12.10
CA ARG A 455 17.49 18.22 12.38
C ARG A 455 18.19 18.30 13.72
N LYS A 456 17.81 17.46 14.69
CA LYS A 456 18.40 17.46 16.05
C LYS A 456 19.79 16.85 16.11
N TYR A 457 20.15 16.03 15.12
CA TYR A 457 21.41 15.30 15.09
C TYR A 457 22.11 15.44 13.74
N PRO A 458 22.39 16.68 13.31
CA PRO A 458 22.92 16.89 11.96
C PRO A 458 24.26 16.17 11.73
N SER A 459 25.10 16.00 12.76
CA SER A 459 26.38 15.28 12.65
C SER A 459 26.23 13.78 12.33
N LEU A 460 25.10 13.15 12.65
CA LEU A 460 24.83 11.75 12.29
C LEU A 460 24.41 11.61 10.82
N TRP A 461 23.82 12.65 10.26
CA TRP A 461 23.21 12.64 8.92
C TRP A 461 24.05 13.44 7.91
N GLN A 462 24.84 14.40 8.38
CA GLN A 462 25.66 15.31 7.57
C GLN A 462 26.94 14.68 6.98
N GLY A 463 27.23 13.42 7.25
CA GLY A 463 28.43 12.79 6.67
C GLY A 463 28.43 12.77 5.13
N ILE A 464 27.40 13.30 4.45
CA ILE A 464 27.21 13.11 3.03
C ILE A 464 26.88 14.40 2.28
N VAL A 465 26.16 15.39 2.87
CA VAL A 465 25.80 16.64 2.16
C VAL A 465 25.49 17.77 3.13
N GLU A 466 25.91 19.01 2.78
CA GLU A 466 25.44 20.20 3.49
C GLU A 466 23.92 20.35 3.31
N PRO A 467 23.13 20.44 4.41
CA PRO A 467 21.65 20.51 4.37
C PRO A 467 21.06 21.59 3.48
N LYS A 468 21.83 22.67 3.22
CA LYS A 468 21.39 23.81 2.41
C LYS A 468 21.41 23.60 0.89
N LYS A 469 22.05 22.53 0.39
CA LYS A 469 22.20 22.26 -1.05
C LYS A 469 21.21 21.25 -1.63
N PHE A 470 20.51 20.53 -0.77
CA PHE A 470 19.46 19.59 -1.19
C PHE A 470 18.14 20.06 -0.60
N GLU A 471 17.35 20.77 -1.39
CA GLU A 471 15.98 21.09 -1.00
C GLU A 471 15.24 19.81 -0.64
N GLY A 472 15.00 19.65 0.65
CA GLY A 472 14.16 18.61 1.22
C GLY A 472 14.83 17.30 1.65
N ALA A 473 16.11 17.03 1.37
CA ALA A 473 16.66 15.69 1.62
C ALA A 473 16.90 15.32 3.09
N PRO A 474 17.62 16.04 3.95
CA PRO A 474 17.85 15.55 5.32
C PRO A 474 16.75 15.87 6.34
N LEU A 475 15.76 16.69 5.97
CA LEU A 475 14.73 17.18 6.89
C LEU A 475 13.34 16.59 6.64
N ARG A 476 13.18 15.85 5.55
CA ARG A 476 11.89 15.25 5.16
C ARG A 476 12.03 13.73 5.06
N SER A 477 11.06 13.02 5.62
CA SER A 477 10.93 11.58 5.37
C SER A 477 10.68 11.33 3.88
N TYR A 478 11.14 10.20 3.40
CA TYR A 478 10.84 9.78 2.02
C TYR A 478 9.33 9.49 1.84
N ASP A 479 8.69 8.89 2.87
CA ASP A 479 7.26 8.52 2.85
C ASP A 479 6.68 8.62 4.27
N VAL A 480 5.68 7.77 4.58
CA VAL A 480 4.99 7.65 5.87
C VAL A 480 5.96 7.39 7.01
N THR A 481 5.74 8.07 8.12
CA THR A 481 6.57 7.99 9.32
C THR A 481 5.98 7.13 10.44
N GLY A 482 4.65 6.95 10.45
CA GLY A 482 3.95 6.12 11.44
C GLY A 482 2.77 5.36 10.85
N TRP A 483 2.70 4.06 11.14
CA TRP A 483 1.71 3.14 10.55
C TRP A 483 1.06 2.21 11.56
N THR A 484 1.34 2.27 12.85
CA THR A 484 0.85 1.37 13.90
C THR A 484 -0.48 0.71 13.55
N LEU A 485 -0.41 -0.55 13.10
CA LEU A 485 -1.54 -1.20 12.41
C LEU A 485 -2.80 -1.28 13.25
N SER A 486 -2.65 -1.56 14.55
CA SER A 486 -3.77 -1.63 15.49
C SER A 486 -4.52 -0.27 15.61
N TYR A 487 -3.80 0.85 15.55
CA TYR A 487 -4.41 2.19 15.60
C TYR A 487 -5.15 2.51 14.30
N ASN A 488 -4.53 2.25 13.14
CA ASN A 488 -5.18 2.47 11.84
C ASN A 488 -6.44 1.62 11.67
N MET A 489 -6.43 0.41 12.20
CA MET A 489 -7.57 -0.51 12.06
C MET A 489 -8.60 -0.39 13.20
N GLY A 490 -8.30 0.36 14.26
CA GLY A 490 -9.17 0.45 15.43
C GLY A 490 -9.28 -0.86 16.20
N VAL A 491 -8.19 -1.60 16.29
CA VAL A 491 -8.12 -2.91 16.95
C VAL A 491 -7.41 -2.78 18.29
N LYS A 492 -8.02 -3.33 19.32
CA LYS A 492 -7.38 -3.43 20.65
C LYS A 492 -6.32 -4.52 20.60
N ALA A 493 -5.06 -4.11 20.49
CA ALA A 493 -3.87 -4.97 20.58
C ALA A 493 -2.90 -4.39 21.60
N ILE A 494 -2.60 -5.15 22.65
CA ILE A 494 -1.91 -4.67 23.84
C ILE A 494 -0.52 -5.30 23.91
N PRO A 495 0.58 -4.52 23.95
CA PRO A 495 1.92 -5.07 24.11
C PRO A 495 2.07 -5.69 25.50
N ALA A 496 2.69 -6.89 25.58
CA ALA A 496 3.04 -7.55 26.82
C ALA A 496 4.46 -7.10 27.25
N ASN A 497 4.54 -6.40 28.39
CA ASN A 497 5.80 -5.90 28.94
C ASN A 497 6.45 -6.85 29.95
N THR A 498 5.71 -7.89 30.38
CA THR A 498 6.19 -8.99 31.22
C THR A 498 6.17 -10.31 30.44
N PRO A 499 7.06 -11.27 30.76
CA PRO A 499 7.09 -12.56 30.07
C PRO A 499 5.73 -13.25 30.03
N LEU A 500 5.31 -13.67 28.85
CA LEU A 500 4.04 -14.36 28.64
C LEU A 500 4.08 -15.78 29.18
N LYS A 501 3.43 -16.01 30.31
CA LYS A 501 3.23 -17.32 30.93
C LYS A 501 1.81 -17.80 30.63
N VAL A 502 1.58 -18.29 29.43
CA VAL A 502 0.26 -18.64 28.91
C VAL A 502 0.30 -20.03 28.30
N ASN A 503 -0.67 -20.86 28.71
CA ASN A 503 -0.95 -22.11 27.99
C ASN A 503 -1.72 -21.73 26.71
N MET A 504 -1.07 -21.91 25.54
CA MET A 504 -1.60 -21.48 24.24
C MET A 504 -1.34 -22.50 23.14
N SER A 505 -2.25 -22.55 22.18
CA SER A 505 -2.16 -23.41 21.00
C SER A 505 -1.99 -22.56 19.73
N PRO A 506 -1.20 -23.05 18.75
CA PRO A 506 -1.03 -22.35 17.47
C PRO A 506 -2.35 -22.29 16.69
N VAL A 507 -2.61 -21.15 16.05
CA VAL A 507 -3.73 -20.97 15.13
C VAL A 507 -3.20 -21.24 13.72
N LYS A 508 -3.70 -22.31 13.09
CA LYS A 508 -3.29 -22.67 11.71
C LYS A 508 -3.87 -21.70 10.68
N GLU A 509 -5.14 -21.36 10.88
CA GLU A 509 -5.87 -20.45 9.98
C GLU A 509 -6.73 -19.49 10.81
N VAL A 510 -6.55 -18.21 10.57
CA VAL A 510 -7.35 -17.17 11.21
C VAL A 510 -8.64 -16.98 10.42
N SER A 511 -9.76 -17.40 10.98
CA SER A 511 -11.06 -17.32 10.31
C SER A 511 -12.08 -16.55 11.15
N LEU A 512 -13.02 -15.91 10.47
CA LEU A 512 -14.19 -15.28 11.10
C LEU A 512 -15.08 -16.34 11.75
N LYS A 513 -15.45 -16.11 13.01
CA LYS A 513 -16.54 -16.89 13.63
C LYS A 513 -17.88 -16.46 13.03
N PRO A 514 -18.73 -17.40 12.60
CA PRO A 514 -20.06 -17.06 12.14
C PRO A 514 -20.84 -16.28 13.21
N GLY A 515 -21.40 -15.14 12.83
CA GLY A 515 -22.33 -14.43 13.68
C GLY A 515 -23.70 -15.11 13.75
N LYS A 516 -24.58 -14.60 14.55
CA LYS A 516 -25.92 -15.17 14.78
C LYS A 516 -26.97 -14.10 15.00
N VAL A 517 -28.23 -14.48 14.71
CA VAL A 517 -29.42 -13.70 15.08
C VAL A 517 -30.01 -14.29 16.37
N SER A 518 -30.22 -13.45 17.38
CA SER A 518 -30.73 -13.86 18.69
C SER A 518 -32.09 -13.25 18.96
N GLY A 519 -33.01 -14.09 19.43
CA GLY A 519 -34.38 -13.69 19.84
C GLY A 519 -35.37 -13.55 18.69
N THR A 520 -36.57 -13.03 19.05
CA THR A 520 -37.66 -12.69 18.13
C THR A 520 -38.22 -11.34 18.55
N GLY A 521 -38.56 -10.50 17.58
CA GLY A 521 -39.03 -9.13 17.91
C GLY A 521 -39.60 -8.39 16.71
N SER A 522 -39.73 -7.08 16.85
CA SER A 522 -40.18 -6.16 15.79
C SER A 522 -39.04 -5.51 15.04
N PHE A 523 -37.86 -5.44 15.65
CA PHE A 523 -36.65 -4.87 15.03
C PHE A 523 -35.46 -5.78 15.23
N TYR A 524 -34.58 -5.87 14.23
CA TYR A 524 -33.20 -6.31 14.34
C TYR A 524 -32.34 -5.13 14.77
N ILE A 525 -31.35 -5.38 15.65
CA ILE A 525 -30.41 -4.39 16.17
C ILE A 525 -29.03 -4.76 15.67
N LEU A 526 -28.39 -3.88 14.87
CA LEU A 526 -27.03 -4.03 14.39
C LEU A 526 -26.12 -2.98 15.04
N ASN A 527 -24.88 -3.37 15.28
CA ASN A 527 -23.89 -2.48 15.88
C ASN A 527 -23.26 -1.57 14.82
N HIS A 528 -23.42 -0.26 14.96
CA HIS A 528 -22.88 0.75 14.03
C HIS A 528 -21.34 0.85 14.07
N SER A 529 -20.69 0.42 15.16
CA SER A 529 -19.24 0.46 15.28
C SER A 529 -18.53 -0.63 14.43
N VAL A 530 -19.27 -1.62 13.90
CA VAL A 530 -18.74 -2.71 13.09
C VAL A 530 -18.81 -2.35 11.61
N ASN A 531 -17.67 -2.28 10.93
CA ASN A 531 -17.62 -1.92 9.51
C ASN A 531 -18.47 -2.85 8.62
N ASN A 532 -18.55 -4.13 8.93
CA ASN A 532 -19.40 -5.07 8.18
C ASN A 532 -20.89 -4.77 8.30
N SER A 533 -21.34 -3.98 9.28
CA SER A 533 -22.75 -3.54 9.37
C SER A 533 -23.14 -2.67 8.17
N PHE A 534 -22.21 -1.96 7.56
CA PHE A 534 -22.47 -1.18 6.34
C PHE A 534 -22.71 -2.09 5.13
N LYS A 535 -22.02 -3.23 5.02
CA LYS A 535 -22.34 -4.26 3.99
C LYS A 535 -23.75 -4.78 4.19
N ALA A 536 -24.11 -5.10 5.43
CA ALA A 536 -25.46 -5.56 5.75
C ALA A 536 -26.52 -4.50 5.39
N MET A 537 -26.28 -3.22 5.74
CA MET A 537 -27.18 -2.12 5.37
C MET A 537 -27.34 -2.01 3.84
N ASN A 538 -26.24 -2.04 3.10
CA ASN A 538 -26.25 -1.94 1.64
C ASN A 538 -27.04 -3.09 1.02
N ARG A 539 -26.87 -4.32 1.52
CA ARG A 539 -27.65 -5.50 1.07
C ARG A 539 -29.15 -5.36 1.41
N ILE A 540 -29.49 -4.88 2.61
CA ILE A 540 -30.87 -4.65 3.03
C ILE A 540 -31.53 -3.60 2.14
N LEU A 541 -30.91 -2.44 1.98
CA LEU A 541 -31.41 -1.35 1.16
C LEU A 541 -31.54 -1.74 -0.33
N SER A 542 -30.62 -2.54 -0.85
CA SER A 542 -30.66 -3.03 -2.23
C SER A 542 -31.83 -4.00 -2.49
N LYS A 543 -32.35 -4.66 -1.46
CA LYS A 543 -33.51 -5.54 -1.50
C LYS A 543 -34.84 -4.82 -1.15
N GLY A 544 -34.80 -3.48 -1.00
CA GLY A 544 -35.94 -2.67 -0.65
C GLY A 544 -36.33 -2.71 0.84
N GLY A 545 -35.45 -3.26 1.68
CA GLY A 545 -35.63 -3.24 3.15
C GLY A 545 -35.46 -1.84 3.73
N GLU A 546 -35.90 -1.64 4.95
CA GLU A 546 -35.83 -0.37 5.67
C GLU A 546 -34.72 -0.41 6.72
N VAL A 547 -33.95 0.66 6.81
CA VAL A 547 -32.88 0.87 7.79
C VAL A 547 -33.13 2.19 8.52
N LEU A 548 -33.06 2.15 9.84
CA LEU A 548 -33.20 3.31 10.73
C LEU A 548 -31.95 3.48 11.59
N TRP A 549 -31.57 4.71 11.86
CA TRP A 549 -30.55 5.04 12.87
C TRP A 549 -31.19 5.78 14.05
N THR A 550 -30.83 5.44 15.29
CA THR A 550 -31.31 6.15 16.45
C THR A 550 -30.65 7.53 16.57
N LYS A 551 -31.43 8.57 16.88
CA LYS A 551 -30.93 9.96 17.05
C LYS A 551 -30.21 10.18 18.36
N LYS A 552 -30.51 9.33 19.37
CA LYS A 552 -30.02 9.43 20.74
C LYS A 552 -29.80 8.03 21.30
N GLU A 553 -29.10 7.92 22.41
CA GLU A 553 -29.06 6.70 23.24
C GLU A 553 -30.49 6.18 23.46
N ILE A 554 -30.65 4.87 23.25
CA ILE A 554 -31.94 4.19 23.42
C ILE A 554 -31.78 2.98 24.35
N GLN A 555 -32.78 2.72 25.18
CA GLN A 555 -32.84 1.53 26.01
C GLN A 555 -33.71 0.47 25.33
N LEU A 556 -33.15 -0.69 25.04
CA LEU A 556 -33.82 -1.84 24.42
C LEU A 556 -33.37 -3.12 25.13
N ASN A 557 -34.32 -4.02 25.41
CA ASN A 557 -34.04 -5.30 26.09
C ASN A 557 -33.30 -5.11 27.43
N GLY A 558 -33.54 -4.00 28.14
CA GLY A 558 -32.86 -3.66 29.39
C GLY A 558 -31.39 -3.22 29.22
N LYS A 559 -30.91 -3.04 28.00
CA LYS A 559 -29.56 -2.56 27.67
C LYS A 559 -29.64 -1.16 27.08
N LYS A 560 -28.57 -0.38 27.27
CA LYS A 560 -28.35 0.91 26.60
C LYS A 560 -27.63 0.72 25.31
N TYR A 561 -28.14 1.31 24.24
CA TYR A 561 -27.57 1.35 22.94
C TYR A 561 -27.24 2.79 22.55
N PRO A 562 -26.05 3.07 21.99
CA PRO A 562 -25.64 4.45 21.71
C PRO A 562 -26.45 5.06 20.57
N GLU A 563 -26.25 6.35 20.37
CA GLU A 563 -26.69 7.09 19.19
C GLU A 563 -26.19 6.40 17.92
N GLY A 564 -26.98 6.44 16.86
CA GLY A 564 -26.65 5.78 15.60
C GLY A 564 -26.90 4.27 15.60
N THR A 565 -27.41 3.67 16.67
CA THR A 565 -27.74 2.22 16.65
C THR A 565 -28.63 1.92 15.45
N ILE A 566 -28.23 0.90 14.67
CA ILE A 566 -28.92 0.51 13.43
C ILE A 566 -30.09 -0.40 13.77
N LEU A 567 -31.29 0.00 13.38
CA LEU A 567 -32.53 -0.75 13.55
C LEU A 567 -33.09 -1.12 12.18
N VAL A 568 -33.48 -2.39 12.02
CA VAL A 568 -34.12 -2.88 10.80
C VAL A 568 -35.47 -3.50 11.17
N PRO A 569 -36.60 -2.96 10.68
CA PRO A 569 -37.93 -3.57 10.95
C PRO A 569 -37.97 -5.00 10.41
N VAL A 570 -38.36 -5.94 11.24
CA VAL A 570 -38.47 -7.36 10.85
C VAL A 570 -39.42 -7.55 9.69
N SER A 571 -40.48 -6.72 9.58
CA SER A 571 -41.45 -6.75 8.49
C SER A 571 -40.86 -6.32 7.14
N SER A 572 -39.71 -5.61 7.10
CA SER A 572 -39.14 -5.06 5.87
C SER A 572 -38.15 -6.00 5.18
N VAL A 573 -37.76 -7.10 5.83
CA VAL A 573 -36.70 -7.98 5.33
C VAL A 573 -36.95 -9.44 5.73
N LYS A 574 -36.63 -10.38 4.84
CA LYS A 574 -36.79 -11.81 5.15
C LYS A 574 -35.75 -12.25 6.18
N ARG A 575 -36.19 -13.04 7.17
CA ARG A 575 -35.34 -13.51 8.26
C ARG A 575 -34.10 -14.30 7.78
N ASN A 576 -34.28 -15.18 6.79
CA ASN A 576 -33.15 -15.95 6.23
C ASN A 576 -32.04 -15.04 5.66
N LEU A 577 -32.39 -13.93 5.02
CA LEU A 577 -31.40 -12.97 4.53
C LEU A 577 -30.56 -12.39 5.68
N ILE A 578 -31.21 -12.03 6.78
CA ILE A 578 -30.52 -11.51 7.98
C ILE A 578 -29.65 -12.60 8.62
N GLU A 579 -30.13 -13.83 8.70
CA GLU A 579 -29.36 -14.95 9.25
C GLU A 579 -28.12 -15.29 8.39
N ASP A 580 -28.26 -15.29 7.07
CA ASP A 580 -27.14 -15.50 6.14
C ASP A 580 -26.10 -14.38 6.25
N MET A 581 -26.55 -13.12 6.27
CA MET A 581 -25.65 -11.98 6.50
C MET A 581 -24.96 -12.04 7.86
N ALA A 582 -25.69 -12.40 8.92
CA ALA A 582 -25.09 -12.54 10.25
C ALA A 582 -23.93 -13.54 10.24
N LYS A 583 -24.14 -14.70 9.62
CA LYS A 583 -23.12 -15.76 9.50
C LYS A 583 -21.92 -15.29 8.67
N GLU A 584 -22.17 -14.80 7.44
CA GLU A 584 -21.14 -14.44 6.48
C GLU A 584 -20.30 -13.24 6.96
N LEU A 585 -20.98 -12.20 7.46
CA LEU A 585 -20.33 -10.95 7.89
C LEU A 585 -19.87 -10.95 9.34
N SER A 586 -20.08 -12.09 10.06
CA SER A 586 -19.73 -12.23 11.50
C SER A 586 -20.43 -11.18 12.37
N LEU A 587 -21.70 -10.94 12.13
CA LEU A 587 -22.53 -9.98 12.89
C LEU A 587 -23.36 -10.69 13.93
N ASN A 588 -23.25 -10.30 15.20
CA ASN A 588 -24.16 -10.72 16.25
C ASN A 588 -25.33 -9.73 16.29
N ILE A 589 -26.49 -10.17 15.80
CA ILE A 589 -27.70 -9.36 15.64
C ILE A 589 -28.70 -9.76 16.74
N GLU A 590 -29.07 -8.81 17.59
CA GLU A 590 -30.14 -8.99 18.57
C GLU A 590 -31.47 -8.56 17.97
N THR A 591 -32.57 -9.01 18.57
CA THR A 591 -33.92 -8.54 18.22
C THR A 591 -34.57 -7.90 19.44
N THR A 592 -35.51 -6.96 19.21
CA THR A 592 -36.32 -6.36 20.31
C THR A 592 -37.78 -6.36 19.95
N LYS A 593 -38.63 -6.58 20.98
CA LYS A 593 -40.11 -6.42 20.90
C LYS A 593 -40.55 -5.00 21.22
N GLU A 594 -39.67 -4.18 21.75
CA GLU A 594 -40.00 -2.83 22.20
C GLU A 594 -40.35 -1.95 20.98
N LYS A 595 -41.32 -1.07 21.19
CA LYS A 595 -41.73 -0.09 20.18
C LYS A 595 -40.74 1.04 20.16
N VAL A 596 -40.21 1.34 18.97
CA VAL A 596 -39.34 2.49 18.76
C VAL A 596 -40.17 3.63 18.15
N ASN A 597 -40.07 4.81 18.75
CA ASN A 597 -40.78 5.99 18.25
C ASN A 597 -40.10 6.49 16.97
N GLY A 598 -40.85 6.65 15.90
CA GLY A 598 -40.33 7.16 14.60
C GLY A 598 -39.63 8.51 14.70
N ASN A 599 -40.02 9.38 15.63
CA ASN A 599 -39.39 10.67 15.88
C ASN A 599 -37.98 10.54 16.48
N SER A 600 -37.66 9.41 17.11
CA SER A 600 -36.36 9.11 17.73
C SER A 600 -35.37 8.44 16.74
N THR A 601 -35.79 8.25 15.49
CA THR A 601 -34.97 7.61 14.45
C THR A 601 -34.82 8.47 13.22
N ILE A 602 -33.80 8.17 12.44
CA ILE A 602 -33.53 8.70 11.10
C ILE A 602 -33.75 7.54 10.11
N LYS A 603 -34.60 7.73 9.12
CA LYS A 603 -34.76 6.76 8.04
C LYS A 603 -33.67 6.92 7.01
N ILE A 604 -32.92 5.86 6.80
CA ILE A 604 -31.78 5.83 5.87
C ILE A 604 -32.24 5.44 4.47
N LYS A 605 -31.74 6.16 3.48
CA LYS A 605 -32.01 5.88 2.06
C LYS A 605 -30.71 5.64 1.31
N LYS A 606 -30.79 4.75 0.32
CA LYS A 606 -29.71 4.54 -0.64
C LYS A 606 -29.53 5.80 -1.49
N ALA A 607 -28.29 6.23 -1.66
CA ALA A 607 -27.93 7.34 -2.52
C ALA A 607 -27.47 6.86 -3.89
N ARG A 608 -27.62 7.71 -4.91
CA ARG A 608 -26.96 7.61 -6.20
C ARG A 608 -25.61 8.33 -6.07
N ILE A 609 -24.52 7.59 -6.14
CA ILE A 609 -23.17 8.07 -5.84
C ILE A 609 -22.38 8.20 -7.14
N GLY A 610 -21.85 9.40 -7.43
CA GLY A 610 -20.84 9.65 -8.44
C GLY A 610 -19.47 9.81 -7.80
N ILE A 611 -18.44 9.20 -8.38
CA ILE A 611 -17.05 9.46 -8.01
C ILE A 611 -16.33 10.11 -9.19
N TYR A 612 -15.74 11.29 -8.94
CA TYR A 612 -14.99 12.00 -9.96
C TYR A 612 -13.68 11.31 -10.28
N GLN A 613 -13.53 10.91 -11.53
CA GLN A 613 -12.36 10.26 -12.09
C GLN A 613 -11.77 11.15 -13.20
N SER A 614 -10.79 11.95 -12.82
CA SER A 614 -10.03 12.76 -13.76
C SER A 614 -9.24 11.92 -14.76
N TRP A 615 -8.98 12.43 -15.94
CA TRP A 615 -8.00 11.83 -16.87
C TRP A 615 -6.54 12.05 -16.44
N MET A 616 -6.31 12.77 -15.36
CA MET A 616 -5.03 12.75 -14.64
C MET A 616 -5.11 11.62 -13.63
N ALA A 617 -4.41 10.51 -13.89
CA ALA A 617 -4.44 9.31 -13.05
C ALA A 617 -4.24 9.63 -11.56
N ASN A 618 -5.16 9.19 -10.71
CA ASN A 618 -5.22 9.56 -9.30
C ASN A 618 -5.38 8.31 -8.42
N ILE A 619 -4.38 8.06 -7.56
CA ILE A 619 -4.38 6.90 -6.66
C ILE A 619 -5.46 6.99 -5.57
N ASP A 620 -5.77 8.18 -5.07
CA ASP A 620 -6.83 8.36 -4.06
C ASP A 620 -8.22 8.04 -4.63
N GLU A 621 -8.45 8.38 -5.92
CA GLU A 621 -9.64 7.95 -6.64
C GLU A 621 -9.72 6.42 -6.70
N GLY A 622 -8.64 5.77 -7.09
CA GLY A 622 -8.60 4.32 -7.20
C GLY A 622 -8.81 3.60 -5.86
N TRP A 623 -8.18 4.05 -4.79
CA TRP A 623 -8.42 3.52 -3.45
C TRP A 623 -9.85 3.77 -2.97
N THR A 624 -10.44 4.91 -3.34
CA THR A 624 -11.85 5.21 -3.01
C THR A 624 -12.77 4.18 -3.68
N ARG A 625 -12.57 3.89 -4.97
CA ARG A 625 -13.33 2.81 -5.67
C ARG A 625 -13.14 1.46 -4.99
N TRP A 626 -11.89 1.13 -4.65
CA TRP A 626 -11.60 -0.14 -3.98
C TRP A 626 -12.38 -0.26 -2.66
N VAL A 627 -12.37 0.77 -1.80
CA VAL A 627 -13.10 0.76 -0.52
C VAL A 627 -14.61 0.68 -0.75
N LEU A 628 -15.17 1.43 -1.71
CA LEU A 628 -16.60 1.38 -2.03
C LEU A 628 -17.01 -0.04 -2.46
N GLU A 629 -16.22 -0.70 -3.32
CA GLU A 629 -16.50 -2.07 -3.78
C GLU A 629 -16.36 -3.09 -2.65
N GLN A 630 -15.34 -2.97 -1.78
CA GLN A 630 -15.17 -3.85 -0.62
C GLN A 630 -16.36 -3.81 0.35
N PHE A 631 -17.01 -2.65 0.46
CA PHE A 631 -18.17 -2.45 1.35
C PHE A 631 -19.51 -2.40 0.62
N GLU A 632 -19.54 -2.80 -0.65
CA GLU A 632 -20.75 -2.97 -1.47
C GLU A 632 -21.56 -1.67 -1.63
N PHE A 633 -20.89 -0.52 -1.69
CA PHE A 633 -21.50 0.74 -2.09
C PHE A 633 -21.55 0.83 -3.62
N PRO A 634 -22.71 0.90 -4.25
CA PRO A 634 -22.79 1.13 -5.67
C PRO A 634 -22.44 2.59 -6.01
N TYR A 635 -21.67 2.77 -7.06
CA TYR A 635 -21.25 4.08 -7.54
C TYR A 635 -21.13 4.08 -9.07
N GLU A 636 -21.03 5.28 -9.63
CA GLU A 636 -20.70 5.52 -11.04
C GLU A 636 -19.47 6.41 -11.11
N SER A 637 -18.46 6.03 -11.91
CA SER A 637 -17.33 6.92 -12.23
C SER A 637 -17.80 8.00 -13.20
N ILE A 638 -17.52 9.27 -12.88
CA ILE A 638 -17.87 10.43 -13.70
C ILE A 638 -16.62 11.19 -14.11
N HIS A 639 -16.52 11.50 -15.38
CA HIS A 639 -15.38 12.21 -15.96
C HIS A 639 -15.66 13.70 -16.14
N ASP A 640 -14.65 14.43 -16.56
CA ASP A 640 -14.73 15.88 -16.83
C ASP A 640 -15.92 16.24 -17.73
N SER A 641 -16.15 15.47 -18.78
CA SER A 641 -17.25 15.67 -19.72
C SER A 641 -18.64 15.51 -19.09
N ASP A 642 -18.80 14.55 -18.17
CA ASP A 642 -20.06 14.35 -17.45
C ASP A 642 -20.40 15.55 -16.57
N ILE A 643 -19.38 16.08 -15.85
CA ILE A 643 -19.55 17.27 -15.02
C ILE A 643 -19.87 18.52 -15.87
N ARG A 644 -19.18 18.69 -17.00
CA ARG A 644 -19.46 19.79 -17.94
C ARG A 644 -20.84 19.71 -18.56
N ALA A 645 -21.37 18.51 -18.78
CA ALA A 645 -22.71 18.31 -19.34
C ALA A 645 -23.83 18.83 -18.41
N GLY A 646 -23.61 18.92 -17.12
CA GLY A 646 -24.58 19.42 -16.14
C GLY A 646 -25.68 18.42 -15.79
N SER A 647 -26.81 18.94 -15.30
CA SER A 647 -27.96 18.11 -14.84
C SER A 647 -27.58 17.05 -13.81
N LEU A 648 -26.61 17.35 -12.98
CA LEU A 648 -26.01 16.36 -12.05
C LEU A 648 -27.03 15.82 -11.03
N ASN A 649 -27.99 16.64 -10.57
CA ASN A 649 -29.03 16.20 -9.63
C ASN A 649 -29.98 15.16 -10.21
N ASP A 650 -30.11 15.06 -11.55
CA ASP A 650 -30.94 14.04 -12.18
C ASP A 650 -30.29 12.65 -12.08
N ARG A 651 -28.97 12.60 -11.98
CA ARG A 651 -28.18 11.36 -11.93
C ARG A 651 -27.70 11.03 -10.51
N PHE A 652 -27.32 12.03 -9.72
CA PHE A 652 -26.59 11.84 -8.47
C PHE A 652 -27.27 12.57 -7.30
N ASP A 653 -27.14 11.99 -6.14
CA ASP A 653 -27.47 12.57 -4.84
C ASP A 653 -26.19 13.00 -4.11
N ILE A 654 -25.08 12.25 -4.35
CA ILE A 654 -23.77 12.46 -3.76
C ILE A 654 -22.71 12.42 -4.85
N ILE A 655 -21.80 13.40 -4.85
CA ILE A 655 -20.59 13.38 -5.67
C ILE A 655 -19.37 13.40 -4.75
N ILE A 656 -18.45 12.46 -4.96
CA ILE A 656 -17.17 12.35 -4.24
C ILE A 656 -16.08 12.92 -5.14
N ILE A 657 -15.29 13.86 -4.62
CA ILE A 657 -14.05 14.32 -5.25
C ILE A 657 -12.89 13.83 -4.38
N PRO A 658 -12.17 12.80 -4.81
CA PRO A 658 -10.97 12.30 -4.14
C PRO A 658 -9.89 13.38 -4.04
N SER A 659 -8.86 13.17 -3.21
CA SER A 659 -7.77 14.13 -3.07
C SER A 659 -7.13 14.43 -4.42
N GLN A 660 -7.21 15.66 -4.85
CA GLN A 660 -6.61 16.16 -6.09
C GLN A 660 -6.44 17.68 -6.01
N GLU A 661 -5.32 18.17 -6.52
CA GLU A 661 -5.04 19.60 -6.55
C GLU A 661 -6.12 20.37 -7.33
N PRO A 662 -6.65 21.49 -6.81
CA PRO A 662 -7.74 22.27 -7.44
C PRO A 662 -7.50 22.63 -8.90
N ARG A 663 -6.27 23.02 -9.23
CA ARG A 663 -5.90 23.38 -10.61
C ARG A 663 -6.01 22.17 -11.54
N SER A 664 -5.60 21.01 -11.11
CA SER A 664 -5.71 19.76 -11.87
C SER A 664 -7.17 19.36 -12.14
N ILE A 665 -8.07 19.61 -11.20
CA ILE A 665 -9.51 19.40 -11.39
C ILE A 665 -10.05 20.31 -12.48
N ILE A 666 -9.70 21.60 -12.41
CA ILE A 666 -10.26 22.62 -13.31
C ILE A 666 -9.65 22.55 -14.71
N GLU A 667 -8.31 22.51 -14.80
CA GLU A 667 -7.57 22.61 -16.05
C GLU A 667 -7.32 21.25 -16.72
N GLY A 668 -7.06 20.18 -15.93
CA GLY A 668 -6.70 18.86 -16.45
C GLY A 668 -5.42 18.86 -17.30
N HIS A 669 -5.34 17.96 -18.25
CA HIS A 669 -4.23 17.92 -19.22
C HIS A 669 -4.30 19.08 -20.22
N LYS A 670 -3.15 19.68 -20.52
CA LYS A 670 -3.04 20.77 -21.48
C LYS A 670 -3.23 20.28 -22.91
N LEU A 671 -3.79 21.13 -23.76
CA LEU A 671 -3.90 20.87 -25.20
C LEU A 671 -2.51 20.57 -25.79
N GLY A 672 -2.44 19.52 -26.60
CA GLY A 672 -1.20 19.05 -27.24
C GLY A 672 -0.31 18.15 -26.41
N THR A 673 -0.63 17.90 -25.13
CA THR A 673 0.14 16.98 -24.26
C THR A 673 -0.45 15.58 -24.20
N MET A 674 -1.71 15.45 -24.60
CA MET A 674 -2.48 14.20 -24.59
C MET A 674 -3.33 14.09 -25.85
N PRO A 675 -3.77 12.89 -26.26
CA PRO A 675 -4.82 12.73 -27.24
C PRO A 675 -6.05 13.57 -26.86
N PRO A 676 -6.74 14.17 -27.85
CA PRO A 676 -7.78 15.19 -27.61
C PRO A 676 -8.90 14.80 -26.64
N GLU A 677 -9.27 13.50 -26.61
CA GLU A 677 -10.32 12.97 -25.73
C GLU A 677 -9.96 13.00 -24.24
N PHE A 678 -8.67 13.16 -23.88
CA PHE A 678 -8.18 13.21 -22.49
C PHE A 678 -7.73 14.62 -22.08
N VAL A 679 -7.95 15.63 -22.92
CA VAL A 679 -7.51 17.00 -22.68
C VAL A 679 -8.54 17.79 -21.90
N GLY A 680 -8.05 18.67 -21.04
CA GLY A 680 -8.87 19.56 -20.22
C GLY A 680 -9.35 18.90 -18.94
N GLY A 681 -9.89 19.71 -18.05
CA GLY A 681 -10.56 19.31 -16.82
C GLY A 681 -12.04 19.66 -16.87
N ILE A 682 -12.65 19.89 -15.71
CA ILE A 682 -14.06 20.27 -15.64
C ILE A 682 -14.31 21.69 -16.17
N GLY A 683 -13.29 22.59 -16.17
CA GLY A 683 -13.38 23.96 -16.62
C GLY A 683 -14.35 24.82 -15.80
N GLU A 684 -14.57 26.06 -16.20
CA GLU A 684 -15.50 26.99 -15.53
C GLU A 684 -16.95 26.46 -15.55
N ILE A 685 -17.36 25.85 -16.65
CA ILE A 685 -18.72 25.28 -16.79
C ILE A 685 -18.93 24.19 -15.77
N GLY A 686 -17.96 23.28 -15.61
CA GLY A 686 -18.05 22.22 -14.62
C GLY A 686 -18.07 22.74 -13.18
N VAL A 687 -17.30 23.80 -12.89
CA VAL A 687 -17.34 24.49 -11.59
C VAL A 687 -18.75 25.02 -11.30
N LEU A 688 -19.38 25.70 -12.27
CA LEU A 688 -20.74 26.18 -12.11
C LEU A 688 -21.75 25.04 -11.94
N ASN A 689 -21.62 23.96 -12.69
CA ASN A 689 -22.50 22.79 -12.59
C ASN A 689 -22.38 22.08 -11.23
N LEU A 690 -21.18 21.97 -10.67
CA LEU A 690 -20.98 21.41 -9.31
C LEU A 690 -21.56 22.32 -8.24
N LYS A 691 -21.39 23.64 -8.37
CA LYS A 691 -22.01 24.60 -7.46
C LYS A 691 -23.54 24.49 -7.52
N ASP A 692 -24.12 24.50 -8.70
CA ASP A 692 -25.56 24.32 -8.91
C ASP A 692 -26.08 23.00 -8.35
N PHE A 693 -25.32 21.91 -8.51
CA PHE A 693 -25.62 20.60 -7.93
C PHE A 693 -25.80 20.69 -6.42
N VAL A 694 -24.86 21.32 -5.70
CA VAL A 694 -24.94 21.45 -4.25
C VAL A 694 -26.06 22.40 -3.85
N GLU A 695 -26.16 23.59 -4.46
CA GLU A 695 -27.19 24.58 -4.13
C GLU A 695 -28.62 24.03 -4.30
N LYS A 696 -28.83 23.09 -5.24
CA LYS A 696 -30.10 22.41 -5.46
C LYS A 696 -30.37 21.21 -4.56
N GLY A 697 -29.45 20.85 -3.67
CA GLY A 697 -29.67 19.79 -2.67
C GLY A 697 -28.73 18.60 -2.76
N GLY A 698 -27.77 18.61 -3.68
CA GLY A 698 -26.74 17.59 -3.78
C GLY A 698 -25.76 17.64 -2.60
N LYS A 699 -25.11 16.52 -2.31
CA LYS A 699 -24.06 16.41 -1.29
C LYS A 699 -22.70 16.25 -1.98
N LEU A 700 -21.75 17.16 -1.72
CA LEU A 700 -20.39 17.10 -2.21
C LEU A 700 -19.45 16.62 -1.12
N LEU A 701 -18.73 15.52 -1.34
CA LEU A 701 -17.68 15.03 -0.46
C LEU A 701 -16.33 15.38 -1.07
N ALA A 702 -15.55 16.21 -0.41
CA ALA A 702 -14.21 16.59 -0.82
C ALA A 702 -13.18 16.02 0.15
N ILE A 703 -12.16 15.34 -0.36
CA ILE A 703 -11.14 14.66 0.44
C ILE A 703 -9.78 15.31 0.18
N GLY A 704 -9.00 15.54 1.24
CA GLY A 704 -7.63 16.05 1.12
C GLY A 704 -7.57 17.39 0.38
N ASP A 705 -6.72 17.49 -0.64
CA ASP A 705 -6.48 18.71 -1.40
C ASP A 705 -7.74 19.26 -2.10
N SER A 706 -8.68 18.39 -2.44
CA SER A 706 -9.96 18.80 -3.04
C SER A 706 -10.85 19.62 -2.10
N CYS A 707 -10.53 19.64 -0.80
CA CYS A 707 -11.25 20.52 0.14
C CYS A 707 -11.07 21.99 -0.20
N ASP A 708 -9.87 22.43 -0.61
CA ASP A 708 -9.64 23.81 -1.03
C ASP A 708 -10.46 24.18 -2.27
N PHE A 709 -10.57 23.25 -3.22
CA PHE A 709 -11.46 23.42 -4.38
C PHE A 709 -12.92 23.63 -3.93
N ALA A 710 -13.45 22.76 -3.06
CA ALA A 710 -14.82 22.86 -2.59
C ALA A 710 -15.08 24.18 -1.79
N ILE A 711 -14.14 24.57 -0.93
CA ILE A 711 -14.21 25.83 -0.16
C ILE A 711 -14.30 27.01 -1.12
N ASP A 712 -13.44 27.03 -2.13
CA ASP A 712 -13.34 28.17 -3.05
C ASP A 712 -14.56 28.30 -3.99
N ILE A 713 -15.05 27.18 -4.57
CA ILE A 713 -16.17 27.24 -5.50
C ILE A 713 -17.53 27.49 -4.81
N LEU A 714 -17.71 26.93 -3.61
CA LEU A 714 -18.97 27.05 -2.84
C LEU A 714 -18.98 28.23 -1.87
N LYS A 715 -17.85 28.94 -1.73
CA LYS A 715 -17.68 30.07 -0.81
C LYS A 715 -18.03 29.69 0.64
N LEU A 716 -17.55 28.54 1.09
CA LEU A 716 -17.85 28.00 2.42
C LEU A 716 -17.21 28.86 3.53
N PRO A 717 -17.86 28.99 4.71
CA PRO A 717 -17.30 29.70 5.86
C PRO A 717 -16.22 28.85 6.58
N VAL A 718 -15.21 28.42 5.85
CA VAL A 718 -14.16 27.53 6.31
C VAL A 718 -12.82 27.99 5.75
N VAL A 719 -11.77 27.95 6.55
CA VAL A 719 -10.40 28.27 6.12
C VAL A 719 -9.50 27.08 6.37
N ASN A 720 -8.77 26.64 5.35
CA ASN A 720 -7.66 25.71 5.50
C ASN A 720 -6.45 26.46 6.11
N VAL A 721 -6.11 26.15 7.36
CA VAL A 721 -5.05 26.85 8.09
C VAL A 721 -3.65 26.39 7.69
N LEU A 722 -3.54 25.32 6.92
CA LEU A 722 -2.28 24.79 6.41
C LEU A 722 -2.02 25.16 4.95
N LYS A 723 -2.95 25.86 4.28
CA LYS A 723 -2.77 26.32 2.90
C LYS A 723 -1.55 27.24 2.83
N ASP A 724 -0.65 26.99 1.91
CA ASP A 724 0.59 27.74 1.68
C ASP A 724 1.58 27.80 2.86
N VAL A 725 1.40 26.96 3.89
CA VAL A 725 2.34 26.86 5.00
C VAL A 725 3.61 26.14 4.55
N LYS A 726 4.76 26.72 4.87
CA LYS A 726 6.05 26.13 4.48
C LYS A 726 6.34 24.88 5.30
N PRO A 727 7.04 23.88 4.71
CA PRO A 727 7.46 22.69 5.44
C PRO A 727 8.33 22.94 6.67
N ASP A 728 9.03 24.07 6.74
CA ASP A 728 9.81 24.49 7.91
C ASP A 728 8.94 24.91 9.10
N ASP A 729 7.69 25.34 8.84
CA ASP A 729 6.74 25.74 9.87
C ASP A 729 5.81 24.59 10.26
N PHE A 730 5.38 23.76 9.26
CA PHE A 730 4.55 22.59 9.49
C PHE A 730 4.93 21.47 8.53
N TYR A 731 5.14 20.26 9.06
CA TYR A 731 5.42 19.08 8.25
C TYR A 731 4.88 17.80 8.91
N CYS A 732 4.08 17.04 8.16
CA CYS A 732 3.58 15.73 8.54
C CYS A 732 3.28 14.93 7.26
N SER A 733 4.20 14.06 6.87
CA SER A 733 4.15 13.29 5.61
C SER A 733 3.29 12.04 5.68
N GLY A 734 2.96 11.59 6.87
CA GLY A 734 2.17 10.39 7.12
C GLY A 734 2.34 9.94 8.57
N SER A 735 1.35 10.22 9.41
CA SER A 735 1.38 9.91 10.84
C SER A 735 -0.02 9.65 11.37
N ILE A 736 -0.09 8.93 12.47
CA ILE A 736 -1.35 8.68 13.19
C ILE A 736 -1.51 9.75 14.26
N LEU A 737 -2.60 10.47 14.17
CA LEU A 737 -2.94 11.59 15.03
C LEU A 737 -4.20 11.32 15.84
N ARG A 738 -4.24 11.83 17.08
CA ARG A 738 -5.42 11.81 17.95
C ARG A 738 -6.44 12.81 17.45
N VAL A 739 -7.71 12.41 17.48
CA VAL A 739 -8.86 13.26 17.14
C VAL A 739 -9.99 13.07 18.13
N GLU A 740 -10.85 14.08 18.25
CA GLU A 740 -12.10 14.05 18.97
C GLU A 740 -13.28 14.11 17.99
N CYS A 741 -14.20 13.14 18.08
CA CYS A 741 -15.38 13.03 17.24
C CYS A 741 -16.63 13.53 17.99
N ASP A 742 -17.44 14.34 17.31
CA ASP A 742 -18.80 14.66 17.76
C ASP A 742 -19.76 13.50 17.46
N THR A 743 -19.84 12.54 18.38
CA THR A 743 -20.66 11.33 18.20
C THR A 743 -22.16 11.59 18.17
N SER A 744 -22.62 12.82 18.42
CA SER A 744 -24.01 13.22 18.24
C SER A 744 -24.35 13.58 16.78
N ASN A 745 -23.32 13.83 15.95
CA ASN A 745 -23.49 14.07 14.53
C ASN A 745 -23.59 12.75 13.77
N PRO A 746 -24.59 12.57 12.88
CA PRO A 746 -24.76 11.33 12.12
C PRO A 746 -23.52 10.88 11.32
N ILE A 747 -22.67 11.81 10.87
CA ILE A 747 -21.41 11.48 10.17
C ILE A 747 -20.44 10.71 11.09
N ALA A 748 -20.49 10.95 12.39
CA ALA A 748 -19.62 10.30 13.38
C ALA A 748 -20.29 9.15 14.15
N TYR A 749 -21.48 8.71 13.76
CA TYR A 749 -22.12 7.54 14.37
C TYR A 749 -21.24 6.30 14.22
N GLY A 750 -21.17 5.51 15.28
CA GLY A 750 -20.29 4.36 15.36
C GLY A 750 -18.82 4.68 15.69
N MET A 751 -18.40 5.95 15.74
CA MET A 751 -17.06 6.35 16.22
C MET A 751 -16.99 6.38 17.75
N GLU A 752 -15.77 6.36 18.29
CA GLU A 752 -15.51 6.75 19.68
C GLU A 752 -15.27 8.26 19.74
N ARG A 753 -15.57 8.87 20.91
CA ARG A 753 -15.31 10.29 21.10
C ARG A 753 -13.83 10.64 20.92
N GLU A 754 -12.93 9.85 21.52
CA GLU A 754 -11.49 9.93 21.26
C GLU A 754 -11.11 8.82 20.30
N SER A 755 -10.42 9.16 19.23
CA SER A 755 -10.08 8.22 18.18
C SER A 755 -8.72 8.53 17.55
N SER A 756 -8.22 7.60 16.74
CA SER A 756 -7.06 7.82 15.89
C SER A 756 -7.51 8.15 14.47
N SER A 757 -6.73 8.98 13.80
CA SER A 757 -6.89 9.29 12.38
C SER A 757 -5.54 9.29 11.68
N PHE A 758 -5.54 9.12 10.38
CA PHE A 758 -4.34 9.23 9.56
C PHE A 758 -4.25 10.62 8.93
N PHE A 759 -3.06 11.20 8.99
CA PHE A 759 -2.74 12.49 8.41
C PHE A 759 -1.57 12.34 7.41
N GLU A 760 -1.79 12.64 6.16
CA GLU A 760 -0.76 12.63 5.11
C GLU A 760 -0.90 13.90 4.29
N TYR A 761 -0.05 14.89 4.52
CA TYR A 761 -0.12 16.21 3.88
C TYR A 761 -1.54 16.81 3.82
N SER A 762 -2.35 16.49 4.80
CA SER A 762 -3.78 16.76 4.83
C SER A 762 -4.07 18.22 5.21
N PRO A 763 -5.18 18.84 4.77
CA PRO A 763 -5.63 20.13 5.26
C PRO A 763 -6.17 20.06 6.69
N ALA A 764 -6.19 21.20 7.38
CA ALA A 764 -6.85 21.37 8.65
C ALA A 764 -7.63 22.70 8.65
N PHE A 765 -8.78 22.73 9.35
CA PHE A 765 -9.73 23.81 9.15
C PHE A 765 -10.00 24.62 10.40
N THR A 766 -10.27 25.91 10.18
CA THR A 766 -11.00 26.78 11.10
C THR A 766 -12.37 27.08 10.51
N VAL A 767 -13.42 26.82 11.28
CA VAL A 767 -14.79 27.22 10.91
C VAL A 767 -14.99 28.66 11.30
N ILE A 768 -15.44 29.48 10.33
CA ILE A 768 -15.75 30.90 10.57
C ILE A 768 -17.18 30.99 11.08
N PRO A 769 -17.44 31.63 12.24
CA PRO A 769 -18.80 31.88 12.69
C PRO A 769 -19.57 32.72 11.67
N SER A 770 -20.66 32.19 11.12
CA SER A 770 -21.50 32.92 10.18
C SER A 770 -22.44 33.88 10.92
N TYR A 771 -22.34 35.17 10.59
CA TYR A 771 -23.33 36.16 10.98
C TYR A 771 -24.36 36.29 9.84
N GLY A 772 -25.45 35.49 9.91
CA GLY A 772 -26.51 35.59 8.88
C GLY A 772 -27.06 34.24 8.44
N LYS A 773 -28.09 34.32 7.56
CA LYS A 773 -28.95 33.18 7.19
C LYS A 773 -28.38 32.21 6.14
N GLU A 774 -27.23 32.47 5.56
CA GLU A 774 -26.68 31.64 4.50
C GLU A 774 -25.37 30.97 4.92
N GLY A 775 -25.38 29.64 5.02
CA GLY A 775 -24.21 28.79 5.16
C GLY A 775 -23.73 28.65 6.61
N SER A 776 -24.14 27.60 7.29
CA SER A 776 -23.53 27.19 8.56
C SER A 776 -22.49 26.08 8.30
N ALA A 777 -21.36 26.13 8.99
CA ALA A 777 -20.39 25.04 9.01
C ALA A 777 -20.23 24.52 10.44
N LYS A 778 -20.04 23.20 10.57
CA LYS A 778 -19.86 22.51 11.87
C LYS A 778 -18.63 21.62 11.82
N SER A 779 -17.83 21.68 12.87
CA SER A 779 -16.75 20.71 13.10
C SER A 779 -17.35 19.39 13.56
N VAL A 780 -17.11 18.32 12.84
CA VAL A 780 -17.55 16.96 13.18
C VAL A 780 -16.41 16.18 13.85
N VAL A 781 -15.19 16.41 13.40
CA VAL A 781 -13.97 15.84 13.97
C VAL A 781 -12.96 16.96 14.13
N LYS A 782 -12.30 17.03 15.28
CA LYS A 782 -11.26 18.03 15.55
C LYS A 782 -10.03 17.42 16.20
N TYR A 783 -8.91 18.08 16.08
CA TYR A 783 -7.71 17.78 16.85
C TYR A 783 -7.84 18.32 18.27
N PRO A 784 -7.35 17.60 19.30
CA PRO A 784 -7.36 18.10 20.69
C PRO A 784 -6.43 19.30 20.88
N GLU A 785 -6.45 19.84 22.08
CA GLU A 785 -5.65 21.01 22.48
C GLU A 785 -4.16 20.68 22.66
N ASP A 786 -3.82 19.40 22.89
CA ASP A 786 -2.44 18.91 23.05
C ASP A 786 -2.32 17.43 22.67
N SER A 787 -1.09 16.90 22.73
CA SER A 787 -0.81 15.46 22.61
C SER A 787 -1.43 14.80 21.37
N ILE A 788 -1.32 15.46 20.23
CA ILE A 788 -1.94 15.03 18.97
C ILE A 788 -1.22 13.82 18.37
N LEU A 789 0.12 13.80 18.35
CA LEU A 789 0.88 12.71 17.74
C LEU A 789 0.71 11.40 18.51
N MET A 790 0.21 10.37 17.87
CA MET A 790 0.11 9.01 18.39
C MET A 790 1.22 8.10 17.86
N SER A 791 1.59 8.22 16.57
CA SER A 791 2.65 7.43 15.94
C SER A 791 3.19 8.14 14.71
N GLY A 792 4.51 8.15 14.56
CA GLY A 792 5.20 8.77 13.43
C GLY A 792 5.96 10.03 13.81
N TYR A 793 5.79 11.09 13.02
CA TYR A 793 6.47 12.38 13.18
C TYR A 793 5.56 13.53 12.76
N ILE A 794 5.61 14.61 13.52
CA ILE A 794 4.98 15.88 13.19
C ILE A 794 5.89 17.03 13.61
N HIS A 795 6.06 18.00 12.73
CA HIS A 795 6.64 19.28 13.04
C HIS A 795 5.57 20.36 13.00
N GLY A 796 5.60 21.31 13.93
CA GLY A 796 4.60 22.38 14.01
C GLY A 796 3.24 21.93 14.55
N GLU A 797 3.17 20.89 15.38
CA GLU A 797 1.96 20.29 15.95
C GLU A 797 0.93 21.29 16.44
N LYS A 798 1.40 22.41 17.03
CA LYS A 798 0.54 23.49 17.57
C LYS A 798 -0.39 24.11 16.55
N MET A 799 -0.05 24.04 15.26
CA MET A 799 -0.91 24.56 14.19
C MET A 799 -2.20 23.75 14.04
N LEU A 800 -2.24 22.52 14.56
CA LEU A 800 -3.43 21.67 14.56
C LEU A 800 -4.30 21.83 15.81
N PHE A 801 -3.81 22.45 16.90
CA PHE A 801 -4.53 22.55 18.16
C PHE A 801 -5.92 23.18 17.97
N ASN A 802 -6.97 22.45 18.41
CA ASN A 802 -8.37 22.85 18.27
C ASN A 802 -8.85 23.07 16.81
N LYS A 803 -8.11 22.63 15.80
CA LYS A 803 -8.54 22.71 14.39
C LYS A 803 -9.44 21.54 14.01
N SER A 804 -10.32 21.78 13.04
CA SER A 804 -11.20 20.74 12.53
C SER A 804 -10.47 19.85 11.54
N ALA A 805 -10.62 18.53 11.70
CA ALA A 805 -10.17 17.51 10.76
C ALA A 805 -11.29 17.09 9.79
N LEU A 806 -12.56 17.29 10.16
CA LEU A 806 -13.72 17.04 9.32
C LEU A 806 -14.78 18.11 9.58
N VAL A 807 -15.29 18.70 8.51
CA VAL A 807 -16.30 19.76 8.57
C VAL A 807 -17.50 19.39 7.71
N GLU A 808 -18.70 19.57 8.25
CA GLU A 808 -19.96 19.58 7.51
C GLU A 808 -20.37 21.04 7.27
N ALA A 809 -20.57 21.47 6.03
CA ALA A 809 -20.97 22.82 5.68
C ALA A 809 -22.24 22.81 4.83
N GLU A 810 -23.19 23.69 5.14
CA GLU A 810 -24.42 23.89 4.36
C GLU A 810 -24.16 24.85 3.20
N CYS A 811 -24.72 24.57 2.02
CA CYS A 811 -24.65 25.43 0.86
C CYS A 811 -25.97 25.33 0.07
N GLY A 812 -26.74 26.40 0.04
CA GLY A 812 -28.08 26.38 -0.55
C GLY A 812 -28.98 25.34 0.12
N LYS A 813 -29.50 24.37 -0.65
CA LYS A 813 -30.29 23.26 -0.13
C LYS A 813 -29.47 22.00 0.16
N GLY A 814 -28.20 21.99 -0.26
CA GLY A 814 -27.30 20.84 -0.11
C GLY A 814 -26.21 21.05 0.91
N LYS A 815 -25.19 20.21 0.85
CA LYS A 815 -24.10 20.18 1.83
C LYS A 815 -22.77 19.85 1.18
N ALA A 816 -21.69 20.37 1.74
CA ALA A 816 -20.33 19.93 1.50
C ALA A 816 -19.76 19.26 2.75
N ILE A 817 -19.09 18.13 2.59
CA ILE A 817 -18.36 17.44 3.65
C ILE A 817 -16.87 17.50 3.29
N LEU A 818 -16.09 18.13 4.16
CA LEU A 818 -14.66 18.36 3.94
C LEU A 818 -13.84 17.44 4.83
N TYR A 819 -13.12 16.50 4.22
CA TYR A 819 -12.24 15.57 4.92
C TYR A 819 -10.80 16.08 4.92
N GLY A 820 -10.39 16.73 6.00
CA GLY A 820 -9.01 17.15 6.26
C GLY A 820 -8.18 16.05 6.93
N LEU A 821 -8.64 14.82 6.91
CA LEU A 821 -7.92 13.63 7.35
C LEU A 821 -7.94 12.60 6.21
N SER A 822 -6.94 11.74 6.15
CA SER A 822 -6.86 10.68 5.15
C SER A 822 -7.79 9.53 5.53
N VAL A 823 -9.11 9.77 5.39
CA VAL A 823 -10.19 8.95 5.96
C VAL A 823 -10.20 7.50 5.50
N ILE A 824 -9.68 7.23 4.29
CA ILE A 824 -9.61 5.90 3.68
C ILE A 824 -8.18 5.54 3.23
N HIS A 825 -7.17 6.22 3.77
CA HIS A 825 -5.77 6.09 3.36
C HIS A 825 -5.39 4.67 2.94
N ARG A 826 -5.09 4.47 1.66
CA ARG A 826 -4.64 3.19 1.07
C ARG A 826 -5.45 1.95 1.51
N GLY A 827 -6.74 2.13 1.81
CA GLY A 827 -7.58 1.05 2.36
C GLY A 827 -7.12 0.50 3.72
N GLN A 828 -6.34 1.26 4.50
CA GLN A 828 -5.73 0.81 5.76
C GLN A 828 -6.46 1.33 7.00
N THR A 829 -7.07 2.51 6.92
CA THR A 829 -7.63 3.25 8.06
C THR A 829 -9.05 2.80 8.42
N HIS A 830 -9.24 1.51 8.70
CA HIS A 830 -10.54 0.92 9.05
C HIS A 830 -11.22 1.63 10.22
N GLN A 831 -10.44 2.25 11.12
CA GLN A 831 -10.95 3.02 12.25
C GLN A 831 -11.83 4.19 11.79
N THR A 832 -11.44 4.90 10.73
CA THR A 832 -12.13 6.11 10.25
C THR A 832 -13.10 5.86 9.09
N PHE A 833 -13.19 4.65 8.54
CA PHE A 833 -14.11 4.33 7.44
C PHE A 833 -15.55 4.72 7.72
N LYS A 834 -16.00 4.63 8.98
CA LYS A 834 -17.37 5.00 9.38
C LYS A 834 -17.69 6.46 9.07
N LEU A 835 -16.73 7.37 9.25
CA LEU A 835 -16.88 8.79 8.91
C LEU A 835 -17.18 8.98 7.42
N PHE A 836 -16.57 8.18 6.57
CA PHE A 836 -16.80 8.20 5.14
C PHE A 836 -18.15 7.52 4.80
N PHE A 837 -18.37 6.31 5.28
CA PHE A 837 -19.58 5.53 4.97
C PHE A 837 -20.87 6.21 5.41
N ASN A 838 -20.88 6.83 6.58
CA ASN A 838 -22.06 7.56 7.07
C ASN A 838 -22.47 8.68 6.13
N SER A 839 -21.50 9.33 5.48
CA SER A 839 -21.76 10.42 4.54
C SER A 839 -22.34 9.93 3.20
N LEU A 840 -22.27 8.64 2.91
CA LEU A 840 -22.74 8.03 1.65
C LEU A 840 -24.22 7.66 1.65
N TYR A 841 -24.94 7.96 2.70
CA TYR A 841 -26.38 7.77 2.79
C TYR A 841 -27.14 9.10 2.81
N LEU A 842 -28.40 9.03 2.44
CA LEU A 842 -29.35 10.14 2.56
C LEU A 842 -30.21 9.94 3.81
N TYR A 843 -30.38 11.00 4.58
CA TYR A 843 -31.16 11.03 5.83
C TYR A 843 -31.68 12.42 6.14
#